data_f7daed72466ef26793994d7724bf5ec1
#
_entry.id   f7daed72466ef26793994d7724bf5ec1
#
_cell.length_a   1.000
_cell.length_b   1.000
_cell.length_c   1.000
_cell.angle_alpha   90.00
_cell.angle_beta   90.00
_cell.angle_gamma   90.00
#
_symmetry.space_group_name_H-M   'P 1'
#
loop_
_entity.id
_entity.type
_entity.pdbx_description
1 polymer ?
#
loop_
_entity_poly.entity_id
_entity_poly.type
_entity_poly.pdbx_seq_one_letter_code
_entity_poly.pdbx_strand_id
1 'polypeptide(L)'
;MRSIFYFFLIAFSCAVFGQNNKPLNVVFIAVDDLKPTIRSFGDNLAVTPNMDLLARKSSLFLNTHTQQAICSPSRISLLTGLRPDKTQVYDLKTRMRDKLPNVVTLPQHFKQMGYTTAGVGKIFDPRGVDAQADAPSWSQPFKRAHQLNYPIDWGSPVMGFYQNKEIKAKIKAYLKENNIKSSQAAKALKGKYKPPVSSSPAPDEAYVDGAIAAQALRMIGDLSKNTKPFFLAVGFKRPHLPFSAPQKYWNFYKKERMPLASFRARAENTGKLAYHFSGELRSYVEEGREYTTDANNQLILAEDFQRDLIHGYYACVSFIDFQIGKIVNKLKKEGLMDNTIIVVWGDHGFHLGDHRLWNKHSNFEQATRSPLIIYNPKTQMAQKILSPTEFVDVFPTLTDMAQIAPAANVDGTSLLPLMMGQQQSVKDFAVSQYPRNQKMGYSFRTASYRFTLWIDKSKIGQKITDKDIVQEELFDYSTDPLETKNHIGLKGYATIYDELKKKALAFLSPTVAPQPQPKTQAKKTSGGIKDLLANNGYDANQVYVGATLNHRQLNTKVSKLFLDEFTYSTPENCAKQARIHPMPGVWDWKQINDYLDFADKNNITLRIHGPISPQASHWAKTDSRTKQELEKNMVEYFTALCKRMNKEPSVKWMDVVNETITPEGVWFEEKPGVKLWENPWEQIGRDENDVPLYISKAFEIANKYATKKSLVFNQHGGMEPKMWEKVKETILYLKKKGYRIDGLGWQAHLRSNKPLALDKKQLEYFASLIDWAHQHNLDFHVTEIDYKIWDSVRSQTALKEQGDAYANILKVLLSKRNQGVVTYNTWGMVDGLKGKHHDMYRFIFDSNHNPKPAYFALREAIIKPDNKLILK
;
A
#
# COMPACT_ATOMS: atom_id res chain seq x y z
N MET A 1 26.71 -38.94 -65.12
CA MET A 1 26.32 -39.48 -63.75
C MET A 1 25.91 -38.36 -62.86
N ARG A 2 24.62 -38.15 -62.68
CA ARG A 2 24.04 -37.03 -61.98
C ARG A 2 23.75 -37.42 -60.52
N SER A 3 24.34 -36.75 -59.53
CA SER A 3 24.01 -36.96 -58.16
C SER A 3 22.95 -35.92 -57.73
N ILE A 4 21.83 -36.38 -57.26
CA ILE A 4 20.72 -35.56 -56.76
C ILE A 4 20.92 -35.34 -55.26
N PHE A 5 21.03 -34.04 -54.83
CA PHE A 5 21.04 -33.65 -53.44
C PHE A 5 19.59 -33.41 -52.98
N TYR A 6 19.12 -34.19 -52.01
CA TYR A 6 17.87 -33.90 -51.29
C TYR A 6 18.10 -32.95 -50.13
N PHE A 7 17.49 -31.77 -50.20
CA PHE A 7 17.39 -30.84 -49.08
C PHE A 7 16.19 -31.20 -48.21
N PHE A 8 16.43 -31.70 -47.01
CA PHE A 8 15.38 -31.87 -46.01
C PHE A 8 15.20 -30.51 -45.26
N LEU A 9 14.10 -29.82 -45.53
CA LEU A 9 13.64 -28.66 -44.74
C LEU A 9 12.92 -29.18 -43.50
N ILE A 10 13.59 -29.15 -42.35
CA ILE A 10 12.96 -29.35 -41.05
C ILE A 10 12.38 -28.02 -40.63
N ALA A 11 11.07 -27.85 -40.78
CA ALA A 11 10.32 -26.73 -40.18
C ALA A 11 10.23 -26.95 -38.69
N PHE A 12 11.08 -26.28 -37.94
CA PHE A 12 10.95 -26.18 -36.47
C PHE A 12 9.81 -25.22 -36.15
N SER A 13 8.65 -25.75 -35.83
CA SER A 13 7.53 -24.97 -35.28
C SER A 13 7.92 -24.49 -33.90
N CYS A 14 8.44 -23.28 -33.76
CA CYS A 14 8.51 -22.57 -32.48
C CYS A 14 7.07 -22.30 -31.99
N ALA A 15 6.56 -23.19 -31.14
CA ALA A 15 5.40 -22.89 -30.34
C ALA A 15 5.81 -21.79 -29.35
N VAL A 16 5.54 -20.54 -29.71
CA VAL A 16 5.59 -19.40 -28.81
C VAL A 16 4.53 -19.63 -27.75
N PHE A 17 4.88 -20.18 -26.61
CA PHE A 17 4.06 -20.09 -25.40
C PHE A 17 4.01 -18.62 -24.96
N GLY A 18 3.22 -17.81 -25.66
CA GLY A 18 2.75 -16.54 -25.13
C GLY A 18 1.95 -16.86 -23.88
N GLN A 19 2.46 -16.51 -22.70
CA GLN A 19 1.61 -16.41 -21.52
C GLN A 19 0.50 -15.43 -21.88
N ASN A 20 -0.69 -15.96 -22.13
CA ASN A 20 -1.93 -15.21 -22.32
C ASN A 20 -2.22 -14.49 -20.99
N ASN A 21 -1.62 -13.31 -20.78
CA ASN A 21 -1.94 -12.40 -19.67
C ASN A 21 -3.32 -11.79 -19.95
N LYS A 22 -4.39 -12.61 -19.82
CA LYS A 22 -5.75 -12.09 -19.87
C LYS A 22 -5.89 -11.01 -18.81
N PRO A 23 -6.45 -9.83 -19.15
CA PRO A 23 -6.74 -8.80 -18.15
C PRO A 23 -7.60 -9.37 -17.03
N LEU A 24 -7.27 -9.03 -15.77
CA LEU A 24 -8.00 -9.55 -14.61
C LEU A 24 -9.41 -8.98 -14.54
N ASN A 25 -10.39 -9.81 -14.31
CA ASN A 25 -11.73 -9.37 -13.92
C ASN A 25 -11.72 -8.79 -12.51
N VAL A 26 -12.75 -8.03 -12.16
CA VAL A 26 -12.95 -7.50 -10.81
C VAL A 26 -14.36 -7.85 -10.35
N VAL A 27 -14.49 -8.47 -9.17
CA VAL A 27 -15.76 -8.60 -8.42
C VAL A 27 -15.65 -7.76 -7.15
N PHE A 28 -16.43 -6.70 -7.08
CA PHE A 28 -16.37 -5.67 -6.05
C PHE A 28 -17.62 -5.74 -5.16
N ILE A 29 -17.48 -6.28 -3.94
CA ILE A 29 -18.58 -6.59 -3.04
C ILE A 29 -18.61 -5.57 -1.90
N ALA A 30 -19.63 -4.72 -1.89
CA ALA A 30 -19.91 -3.74 -0.84
C ALA A 30 -20.95 -4.28 0.15
N VAL A 31 -20.72 -4.11 1.46
CA VAL A 31 -21.63 -4.53 2.53
C VAL A 31 -21.95 -3.32 3.39
N ASP A 32 -23.26 -2.99 3.54
CA ASP A 32 -23.72 -1.79 4.22
C ASP A 32 -23.70 -1.95 5.75
N ASP A 33 -23.10 -1.02 6.48
CA ASP A 33 -22.96 -1.02 7.96
C ASP A 33 -22.19 -2.22 8.55
N LEU A 34 -21.25 -2.80 7.81
CA LEU A 34 -20.44 -3.94 8.30
C LEU A 34 -19.22 -3.46 9.09
N LYS A 35 -19.24 -3.62 10.40
CA LYS A 35 -18.04 -3.54 11.26
C LYS A 35 -17.21 -4.85 11.14
N PRO A 36 -15.99 -4.94 11.70
CA PRO A 36 -15.14 -6.15 11.64
C PRO A 36 -15.70 -7.36 12.43
N THR A 37 -17.01 -7.64 12.31
CA THR A 37 -17.71 -8.79 12.90
C THR A 37 -17.54 -10.01 12.00
N ILE A 38 -16.30 -10.45 11.83
CA ILE A 38 -15.88 -11.56 10.97
C ILE A 38 -14.81 -12.34 11.75
N ARG A 39 -14.89 -13.67 11.76
CA ARG A 39 -13.96 -14.50 12.54
C ARG A 39 -12.49 -14.26 12.18
N SER A 40 -12.15 -14.12 10.89
CA SER A 40 -10.79 -13.83 10.44
C SER A 40 -10.28 -12.43 10.86
N PHE A 41 -11.18 -11.52 11.26
CA PHE A 41 -10.85 -10.22 11.86
C PHE A 41 -10.79 -10.25 13.39
N GLY A 42 -10.96 -11.41 14.02
CA GLY A 42 -10.83 -11.61 15.48
C GLY A 42 -12.16 -11.74 16.24
N ASP A 43 -13.30 -11.68 15.58
CA ASP A 43 -14.61 -11.92 16.22
C ASP A 43 -14.91 -13.43 16.32
N ASN A 44 -14.63 -14.01 17.49
CA ASN A 44 -14.79 -15.46 17.72
C ASN A 44 -16.26 -15.91 17.76
N LEU A 45 -17.22 -15.00 17.91
CA LEU A 45 -18.64 -15.30 17.93
C LEU A 45 -19.23 -15.38 16.52
N ALA A 46 -18.71 -14.57 15.60
CA ALA A 46 -19.24 -14.49 14.23
C ALA A 46 -19.15 -15.82 13.46
N VAL A 47 -20.26 -16.22 12.86
CA VAL A 47 -20.34 -17.38 11.97
C VAL A 47 -20.22 -16.91 10.53
N THR A 48 -18.98 -16.86 10.03
CA THR A 48 -18.63 -16.29 8.72
C THR A 48 -17.74 -17.22 7.88
N PRO A 49 -18.13 -18.50 7.68
CA PRO A 49 -17.25 -19.51 7.10
C PRO A 49 -16.80 -19.19 5.67
N ASN A 50 -17.58 -18.46 4.89
CA ASN A 50 -17.26 -18.17 3.48
C ASN A 50 -16.28 -17.02 3.35
N MET A 51 -16.46 -15.93 4.11
CA MET A 51 -15.48 -14.83 4.20
C MET A 51 -14.16 -15.33 4.81
N ASP A 52 -14.21 -16.21 5.82
CA ASP A 52 -13.03 -16.81 6.43
C ASP A 52 -12.26 -17.71 5.43
N LEU A 53 -12.96 -18.45 4.60
CA LEU A 53 -12.35 -19.27 3.56
C LEU A 53 -11.69 -18.40 2.47
N LEU A 54 -12.33 -17.31 2.06
CA LEU A 54 -11.73 -16.33 1.14
C LEU A 54 -10.51 -15.66 1.76
N ALA A 55 -10.61 -15.28 3.03
CA ALA A 55 -9.55 -14.62 3.80
C ALA A 55 -8.24 -15.43 3.87
N ARG A 56 -8.32 -16.78 3.89
CA ARG A 56 -7.14 -17.66 3.88
C ARG A 56 -6.27 -17.54 2.63
N LYS A 57 -6.75 -16.88 1.58
CA LYS A 57 -6.04 -16.66 0.32
C LYS A 57 -6.01 -15.17 -0.08
N SER A 58 -6.23 -14.28 0.88
CA SER A 58 -6.42 -12.85 0.66
C SER A 58 -5.56 -12.01 1.60
N SER A 59 -5.36 -10.76 1.23
CA SER A 59 -4.86 -9.73 2.14
C SER A 59 -6.02 -9.18 2.97
N LEU A 60 -5.89 -9.26 4.31
CA LEU A 60 -6.83 -8.73 5.29
C LEU A 60 -6.26 -7.44 5.86
N PHE A 61 -6.96 -6.35 5.67
CA PHE A 61 -6.58 -5.04 6.20
C PHE A 61 -7.29 -4.80 7.53
N LEU A 62 -6.59 -5.07 8.63
CA LEU A 62 -7.18 -5.07 9.97
C LEU A 62 -7.34 -3.67 10.57
N ASN A 63 -6.72 -2.66 9.95
CA ASN A 63 -6.73 -1.26 10.39
C ASN A 63 -7.12 -0.34 9.23
N THR A 64 -8.27 -0.63 8.61
CA THR A 64 -8.82 0.17 7.51
C THR A 64 -9.93 1.07 7.99
N HIS A 65 -9.90 2.35 7.58
CA HIS A 65 -10.84 3.37 8.02
C HIS A 65 -11.56 4.03 6.86
N THR A 66 -12.87 4.29 7.10
CA THR A 66 -13.68 5.11 6.21
C THR A 66 -13.33 6.59 6.35
N GLN A 67 -13.52 7.36 5.28
CA GLN A 67 -13.30 8.81 5.31
C GLN A 67 -14.38 9.55 6.10
N GLN A 68 -15.60 9.02 6.13
CA GLN A 68 -16.68 9.53 6.96
C GLN A 68 -17.67 8.40 7.28
N ALA A 69 -17.99 8.17 8.56
CA ALA A 69 -18.83 7.07 9.00
C ALA A 69 -20.32 7.30 8.70
N ILE A 70 -20.65 7.39 7.40
CA ILE A 70 -22.02 7.49 6.87
C ILE A 70 -22.02 7.11 5.39
N CYS A 71 -23.02 6.35 4.91
CA CYS A 71 -23.02 5.64 3.65
C CYS A 71 -22.62 6.48 2.42
N SER A 72 -23.28 7.64 2.12
CA SER A 72 -23.02 8.38 0.89
C SER A 72 -21.60 8.95 0.82
N PRO A 73 -21.10 9.72 1.80
CA PRO A 73 -19.73 10.22 1.80
C PRO A 73 -18.67 9.11 1.74
N SER A 74 -18.83 8.03 2.53
CA SER A 74 -17.90 6.91 2.51
C SER A 74 -17.80 6.27 1.14
N ARG A 75 -18.94 5.90 0.54
CA ARG A 75 -19.02 5.22 -0.76
C ARG A 75 -18.52 6.12 -1.89
N ILE A 76 -18.86 7.40 -1.87
CA ILE A 76 -18.37 8.38 -2.85
C ILE A 76 -16.85 8.52 -2.71
N SER A 77 -16.32 8.61 -1.48
CA SER A 77 -14.86 8.71 -1.28
C SER A 77 -14.11 7.50 -1.86
N LEU A 78 -14.56 6.28 -1.55
CA LEU A 78 -13.94 5.08 -2.12
C LEU A 78 -14.05 5.05 -3.64
N LEU A 79 -15.25 5.30 -4.17
CA LEU A 79 -15.55 5.16 -5.61
C LEU A 79 -14.95 6.29 -6.47
N THR A 80 -14.54 7.40 -5.87
CA THR A 80 -13.83 8.49 -6.56
C THR A 80 -12.34 8.56 -6.22
N GLY A 81 -11.91 7.86 -5.16
CA GLY A 81 -10.56 8.01 -4.60
C GLY A 81 -10.30 9.36 -3.95
N LEU A 82 -11.35 10.14 -3.64
CA LEU A 82 -11.26 11.51 -3.11
C LEU A 82 -11.89 11.62 -1.71
N ARG A 83 -11.24 12.37 -0.82
CA ARG A 83 -11.78 12.64 0.53
C ARG A 83 -12.99 13.58 0.50
N PRO A 84 -13.84 13.57 1.55
CA PRO A 84 -15.07 14.39 1.58
C PRO A 84 -14.83 15.89 1.36
N ASP A 85 -13.72 16.45 1.80
CA ASP A 85 -13.42 17.87 1.58
C ASP A 85 -13.20 18.22 0.11
N LYS A 86 -12.69 17.26 -0.69
CA LYS A 86 -12.60 17.41 -2.15
C LYS A 86 -13.92 17.10 -2.84
N THR A 87 -14.65 16.07 -2.39
CA THR A 87 -15.94 15.73 -2.99
C THR A 87 -17.05 16.72 -2.60
N GLN A 88 -16.89 17.46 -1.50
CA GLN A 88 -17.91 18.34 -0.89
C GLN A 88 -19.22 17.61 -0.56
N VAL A 89 -19.16 16.29 -0.38
CA VAL A 89 -20.29 15.46 0.02
C VAL A 89 -20.09 15.00 1.46
N TYR A 90 -20.85 15.63 2.38
CA TYR A 90 -20.75 15.37 3.81
C TYR A 90 -22.04 14.76 4.39
N ASP A 91 -23.07 14.57 3.55
CA ASP A 91 -24.39 14.10 3.96
C ASP A 91 -24.99 13.08 2.98
N LEU A 92 -26.22 12.65 3.24
CA LEU A 92 -26.92 11.66 2.43
C LEU A 92 -27.75 12.26 1.27
N LYS A 93 -27.82 13.59 1.15
CA LYS A 93 -28.70 14.29 0.19
C LYS A 93 -27.94 14.95 -0.96
N THR A 94 -26.71 15.39 -0.68
CA THR A 94 -25.84 16.04 -1.67
C THR A 94 -25.45 15.02 -2.74
N ARG A 95 -25.80 15.32 -3.99
CA ARG A 95 -25.44 14.49 -5.14
C ARG A 95 -23.99 14.73 -5.54
N MET A 96 -23.26 13.66 -5.78
CA MET A 96 -21.85 13.70 -6.15
C MET A 96 -21.60 14.58 -7.39
N ARG A 97 -22.37 14.37 -8.46
CA ARG A 97 -22.16 15.10 -9.72
C ARG A 97 -22.63 16.54 -9.71
N ASP A 98 -23.46 16.94 -8.75
CA ASP A 98 -23.78 18.36 -8.54
C ASP A 98 -22.56 19.14 -8.02
N LYS A 99 -21.66 18.46 -7.30
CA LYS A 99 -20.41 19.03 -6.76
C LYS A 99 -19.21 18.80 -7.70
N LEU A 100 -19.14 17.63 -8.30
CA LEU A 100 -18.05 17.19 -9.16
C LEU A 100 -18.61 16.61 -10.48
N PRO A 101 -19.08 17.44 -11.41
CA PRO A 101 -19.77 16.97 -12.63
C PRO A 101 -18.91 16.06 -13.49
N ASN A 102 -17.59 16.30 -13.53
CA ASN A 102 -16.63 15.58 -14.37
C ASN A 102 -15.83 14.50 -13.63
N VAL A 103 -16.19 14.16 -12.37
CA VAL A 103 -15.44 13.14 -11.63
C VAL A 103 -15.54 11.77 -12.32
N VAL A 104 -14.41 11.09 -12.39
CA VAL A 104 -14.35 9.72 -12.89
C VAL A 104 -14.42 8.78 -11.70
N THR A 105 -15.46 7.94 -11.68
CA THR A 105 -15.63 6.92 -10.63
C THR A 105 -14.83 5.66 -10.94
N LEU A 106 -14.58 4.84 -9.93
CA LEU A 106 -13.86 3.57 -10.08
C LEU A 106 -14.48 2.67 -11.19
N PRO A 107 -15.78 2.37 -11.20
CA PRO A 107 -16.36 1.62 -12.31
C PRO A 107 -16.25 2.35 -13.66
N GLN A 108 -16.44 3.69 -13.67
CA GLN A 108 -16.31 4.49 -14.90
C GLN A 108 -14.88 4.42 -15.45
N HIS A 109 -13.87 4.46 -14.59
CA HIS A 109 -12.48 4.32 -15.00
C HIS A 109 -12.21 2.96 -15.66
N PHE A 110 -12.65 1.85 -15.03
CA PHE A 110 -12.56 0.53 -15.63
C PHE A 110 -13.29 0.43 -16.98
N LYS A 111 -14.47 1.06 -17.10
CA LYS A 111 -15.21 1.17 -18.38
C LYS A 111 -14.38 1.88 -19.46
N GLN A 112 -13.73 3.00 -19.12
CA GLN A 112 -12.83 3.73 -20.01
C GLN A 112 -11.61 2.90 -20.44
N MET A 113 -11.17 1.98 -19.59
CA MET A 113 -10.08 1.04 -19.86
C MET A 113 -10.54 -0.24 -20.61
N GLY A 114 -11.75 -0.24 -21.18
CA GLY A 114 -12.24 -1.32 -22.03
C GLY A 114 -12.99 -2.46 -21.31
N TYR A 115 -13.23 -2.35 -19.99
CA TYR A 115 -13.98 -3.34 -19.23
C TYR A 115 -15.49 -3.24 -19.50
N THR A 116 -16.17 -4.37 -19.42
CA THR A 116 -17.63 -4.39 -19.29
C THR A 116 -17.99 -4.14 -17.82
N THR A 117 -18.61 -3.01 -17.51
CA THR A 117 -19.01 -2.67 -16.13
C THR A 117 -20.47 -2.92 -15.88
N ALA A 118 -20.77 -3.64 -14.79
CA ALA A 118 -22.13 -4.02 -14.40
C ALA A 118 -22.29 -3.91 -12.89
N GLY A 119 -23.51 -3.64 -12.41
CA GLY A 119 -23.74 -3.52 -10.98
C GLY A 119 -25.16 -3.85 -10.54
N VAL A 120 -25.27 -4.31 -9.27
CA VAL A 120 -26.56 -4.67 -8.63
C VAL A 120 -26.53 -4.29 -7.14
N GLY A 121 -27.69 -3.84 -6.62
CA GLY A 121 -27.91 -3.59 -5.19
C GLY A 121 -27.56 -2.18 -4.73
N LYS A 122 -26.72 -2.03 -3.67
CA LYS A 122 -26.33 -0.73 -3.10
C LYS A 122 -24.81 -0.53 -3.23
N ILE A 123 -24.37 0.03 -4.35
CA ILE A 123 -22.97 0.43 -4.57
C ILE A 123 -22.79 1.90 -4.18
N PHE A 124 -23.46 2.80 -4.85
CA PHE A 124 -23.66 4.16 -4.35
C PHE A 124 -24.85 4.20 -3.39
N ASP A 125 -24.87 5.14 -2.45
CA ASP A 125 -26.13 5.48 -1.77
C ASP A 125 -27.08 6.13 -2.79
N PRO A 126 -28.33 5.62 -2.94
CA PRO A 126 -29.23 6.08 -4.00
C PRO A 126 -29.62 7.55 -3.89
N ARG A 127 -29.39 8.21 -2.75
CA ARG A 127 -29.66 9.64 -2.54
C ARG A 127 -28.53 10.53 -3.05
N GLY A 128 -27.30 10.00 -3.13
CA GLY A 128 -26.11 10.73 -3.56
C GLY A 128 -25.83 10.68 -5.06
N VAL A 129 -26.67 9.99 -5.85
CA VAL A 129 -26.52 9.82 -7.30
C VAL A 129 -27.87 9.92 -8.05
N ASP A 130 -27.82 9.85 -9.38
CA ASP A 130 -29.01 9.86 -10.26
C ASP A 130 -29.86 8.58 -10.14
N ALA A 131 -30.97 8.56 -10.87
CA ALA A 131 -31.86 7.40 -10.90
C ALA A 131 -31.25 6.15 -11.54
N GLN A 132 -30.20 6.26 -12.31
CA GLN A 132 -29.46 5.18 -12.95
C GLN A 132 -28.28 4.68 -12.10
N ALA A 133 -28.15 5.17 -10.84
CA ALA A 133 -27.05 4.84 -9.93
C ALA A 133 -25.67 5.25 -10.48
N ASP A 134 -25.56 6.47 -11.00
CA ASP A 134 -24.43 7.03 -11.73
C ASP A 134 -24.26 6.40 -13.13
N ALA A 135 -25.11 6.77 -14.06
CA ALA A 135 -25.13 6.22 -15.42
C ALA A 135 -23.76 6.13 -16.13
N PRO A 136 -22.85 7.14 -16.00
CA PRO A 136 -21.51 7.04 -16.59
C PRO A 136 -20.68 5.84 -16.11
N SER A 137 -20.92 5.35 -14.92
CA SER A 137 -20.19 4.22 -14.30
C SER A 137 -20.44 2.88 -15.00
N TRP A 138 -21.55 2.69 -15.72
CA TRP A 138 -22.00 1.37 -16.12
C TRP A 138 -22.05 1.19 -17.65
N SER A 139 -21.62 0.02 -18.11
CA SER A 139 -21.79 -0.42 -19.51
C SER A 139 -23.17 -1.05 -19.73
N GLN A 140 -23.73 -1.66 -18.68
CA GLN A 140 -25.06 -2.29 -18.66
C GLN A 140 -25.95 -1.57 -17.65
N PRO A 141 -27.28 -1.55 -17.82
CA PRO A 141 -28.20 -0.93 -16.88
C PRO A 141 -28.02 -1.49 -15.45
N PHE A 142 -27.77 -0.61 -14.49
CA PHE A 142 -27.63 -0.97 -13.09
C PHE A 142 -28.94 -1.56 -12.54
N LYS A 143 -28.87 -2.69 -11.82
CA LYS A 143 -30.03 -3.39 -11.26
C LYS A 143 -30.28 -2.97 -9.81
N ARG A 144 -31.32 -2.14 -9.59
CA ARG A 144 -31.74 -1.73 -8.25
C ARG A 144 -32.62 -2.79 -7.59
N ALA A 145 -32.72 -2.77 -6.24
CA ALA A 145 -33.47 -3.75 -5.44
C ALA A 145 -34.94 -3.93 -5.86
N HIS A 146 -35.64 -2.85 -6.28
CA HIS A 146 -37.02 -2.91 -6.73
C HIS A 146 -37.21 -3.52 -8.13
N GLN A 147 -36.15 -3.76 -8.87
CA GLN A 147 -36.12 -4.36 -10.20
C GLN A 147 -35.71 -5.85 -10.14
N LEU A 148 -35.55 -6.41 -8.93
CA LEU A 148 -35.16 -7.80 -8.74
C LEU A 148 -36.38 -8.72 -8.69
N ASN A 149 -36.17 -9.99 -9.04
CA ASN A 149 -37.18 -11.02 -8.96
C ASN A 149 -37.21 -11.62 -7.54
N TYR A 150 -38.39 -11.82 -7.02
CA TYR A 150 -38.64 -12.46 -5.73
C TYR A 150 -39.51 -13.71 -5.92
N PRO A 151 -39.40 -14.74 -5.05
CA PRO A 151 -40.26 -15.92 -5.11
C PRO A 151 -41.74 -15.54 -5.00
N ILE A 152 -42.59 -16.12 -5.82
CA ILE A 152 -44.02 -15.79 -5.94
C ILE A 152 -44.73 -15.92 -4.61
N ASP A 153 -44.52 -17.01 -3.87
CA ASP A 153 -45.14 -17.29 -2.57
C ASP A 153 -44.87 -16.27 -1.48
N TRP A 154 -43.75 -15.56 -1.59
CA TRP A 154 -43.30 -14.58 -0.62
C TRP A 154 -43.47 -13.13 -1.10
N GLY A 155 -43.36 -12.89 -2.41
CA GLY A 155 -43.36 -11.59 -3.01
C GLY A 155 -42.22 -10.69 -2.51
N SER A 156 -42.20 -9.43 -2.95
CA SER A 156 -41.18 -8.47 -2.49
C SER A 156 -41.31 -8.17 -0.99
N PRO A 157 -40.19 -7.90 -0.29
CA PRO A 157 -40.21 -7.49 1.10
C PRO A 157 -40.92 -6.13 1.24
N VAL A 158 -41.77 -5.99 2.25
CA VAL A 158 -42.45 -4.72 2.55
C VAL A 158 -41.42 -3.70 3.02
N MET A 159 -41.51 -2.47 2.53
CA MET A 159 -40.52 -1.40 2.72
C MET A 159 -39.08 -1.79 2.25
N GLY A 160 -38.95 -2.88 1.50
CA GLY A 160 -37.64 -3.42 1.09
C GLY A 160 -36.87 -4.12 2.21
N PHE A 161 -37.52 -4.49 3.32
CA PHE A 161 -36.86 -5.06 4.51
C PHE A 161 -37.53 -6.30 5.08
N TYR A 162 -38.89 -6.26 5.26
CA TYR A 162 -39.59 -7.24 6.07
C TYR A 162 -40.19 -8.38 5.24
N GLN A 163 -39.92 -9.61 5.65
CA GLN A 163 -40.54 -10.84 5.13
C GLN A 163 -41.36 -11.60 6.19
N ASN A 164 -41.32 -11.14 7.46
CA ASN A 164 -42.21 -11.69 8.50
C ASN A 164 -43.67 -11.41 8.12
N LYS A 165 -44.52 -12.46 8.16
CA LYS A 165 -45.91 -12.38 7.70
C LYS A 165 -46.73 -11.40 8.53
N GLU A 166 -46.59 -11.41 9.86
CA GLU A 166 -47.32 -10.54 10.76
C GLU A 166 -46.96 -9.07 10.57
N ILE A 167 -45.61 -8.77 10.51
CA ILE A 167 -45.14 -7.40 10.26
C ILE A 167 -45.64 -6.91 8.90
N LYS A 168 -45.62 -7.76 7.87
CA LYS A 168 -46.16 -7.43 6.52
C LYS A 168 -47.66 -7.12 6.59
N ALA A 169 -48.43 -7.90 7.33
CA ALA A 169 -49.85 -7.70 7.47
C ALA A 169 -50.18 -6.38 8.21
N LYS A 170 -49.55 -6.15 9.36
CA LYS A 170 -49.71 -4.89 10.13
C LYS A 170 -49.35 -3.65 9.29
N ILE A 171 -48.21 -3.68 8.59
CA ILE A 171 -47.83 -2.56 7.72
C ILE A 171 -48.83 -2.37 6.56
N LYS A 172 -49.23 -3.44 5.88
CA LYS A 172 -50.21 -3.32 4.79
C LYS A 172 -51.56 -2.79 5.25
N ALA A 173 -52.09 -3.26 6.40
CA ALA A 173 -53.32 -2.76 7.01
C ALA A 173 -53.21 -1.25 7.29
N TYR A 174 -52.14 -0.81 7.98
CA TYR A 174 -51.93 0.59 8.29
C TYR A 174 -51.91 1.49 7.05
N LEU A 175 -51.21 1.02 5.97
CA LEU A 175 -51.12 1.77 4.71
C LEU A 175 -52.50 1.87 4.03
N LYS A 176 -53.27 0.79 4.05
CA LYS A 176 -54.60 0.75 3.48
C LYS A 176 -55.58 1.66 4.21
N GLU A 177 -55.64 1.57 5.54
CA GLU A 177 -56.49 2.40 6.43
C GLU A 177 -56.23 3.91 6.30
N ASN A 178 -54.95 4.28 6.07
CA ASN A 178 -54.57 5.67 5.95
C ASN A 178 -54.43 6.17 4.51
N ASN A 179 -54.84 5.37 3.50
CA ASN A 179 -54.73 5.68 2.07
C ASN A 179 -53.33 6.09 1.62
N ILE A 180 -52.28 5.39 2.13
CA ILE A 180 -50.86 5.69 1.90
C ILE A 180 -50.33 4.74 0.82
N LYS A 181 -49.68 5.30 -0.21
CA LYS A 181 -48.99 4.49 -1.24
C LYS A 181 -47.80 3.73 -0.63
N SER A 182 -47.59 2.48 -1.08
CA SER A 182 -46.47 1.65 -0.59
C SER A 182 -45.09 2.31 -0.73
N SER A 183 -44.89 3.15 -1.74
CA SER A 183 -43.67 3.95 -1.93
C SER A 183 -43.41 4.98 -0.84
N GLN A 184 -44.43 5.39 -0.10
CA GLN A 184 -44.40 6.35 0.98
C GLN A 184 -44.32 5.69 2.37
N ALA A 185 -44.44 4.37 2.47
CA ALA A 185 -44.49 3.60 3.71
C ALA A 185 -43.36 3.96 4.69
N ALA A 186 -42.12 4.01 4.21
CA ALA A 186 -40.93 4.28 5.05
C ALA A 186 -41.01 5.66 5.74
N LYS A 187 -41.57 6.66 5.08
CA LYS A 187 -41.80 8.01 5.64
C LYS A 187 -43.00 8.02 6.60
N ALA A 188 -44.10 7.39 6.22
CA ALA A 188 -45.36 7.39 6.97
C ALA A 188 -45.26 6.62 8.31
N LEU A 189 -44.43 5.54 8.33
CA LEU A 189 -44.25 4.69 9.51
C LEU A 189 -43.06 5.09 10.39
N LYS A 190 -42.30 6.12 10.02
CA LYS A 190 -41.21 6.64 10.84
C LYS A 190 -41.74 7.09 12.21
N GLY A 191 -41.19 6.50 13.28
CA GLY A 191 -41.58 6.79 14.64
C GLY A 191 -42.95 6.25 15.04
N LYS A 192 -43.57 5.38 14.23
CA LYS A 192 -44.88 4.74 14.53
C LYS A 192 -44.75 3.22 14.69
N TYR A 193 -44.59 2.51 13.57
CA TYR A 193 -44.39 1.06 13.59
C TYR A 193 -43.33 0.64 12.56
N LYS A 194 -42.16 0.29 13.05
CA LYS A 194 -41.02 -0.10 12.24
C LYS A 194 -40.07 -0.93 13.10
N PRO A 195 -40.31 -2.25 13.27
CA PRO A 195 -39.50 -3.09 14.14
C PRO A 195 -38.03 -3.05 13.79
N PRO A 196 -37.10 -2.90 14.77
CA PRO A 196 -35.66 -2.86 14.50
C PRO A 196 -35.07 -4.23 14.16
N VAL A 197 -35.73 -5.31 14.55
CA VAL A 197 -35.35 -6.71 14.31
C VAL A 197 -36.48 -7.49 13.69
N SER A 198 -36.14 -8.45 12.81
CA SER A 198 -37.15 -9.29 12.18
C SER A 198 -36.55 -10.58 11.64
N SER A 199 -37.19 -11.71 11.92
CA SER A 199 -36.88 -13.00 11.31
C SER A 199 -38.09 -13.61 10.63
N SER A 200 -37.89 -14.57 9.73
CA SER A 200 -38.93 -15.31 9.07
C SER A 200 -38.35 -16.58 8.47
N PRO A 201 -39.12 -17.67 8.34
CA PRO A 201 -38.68 -18.91 7.68
C PRO A 201 -38.56 -18.79 6.16
N ALA A 202 -38.74 -17.59 5.60
CA ALA A 202 -38.60 -17.32 4.19
C ALA A 202 -37.19 -17.69 3.66
N PRO A 203 -37.08 -18.17 2.41
CA PRO A 203 -35.79 -18.48 1.80
C PRO A 203 -34.97 -17.22 1.56
N ASP A 204 -33.66 -17.39 1.33
CA ASP A 204 -32.73 -16.28 1.13
C ASP A 204 -33.21 -15.31 0.05
N GLU A 205 -33.65 -15.84 -1.07
CA GLU A 205 -34.05 -15.09 -2.28
C GLU A 205 -35.34 -14.27 -2.07
N ALA A 206 -36.12 -14.55 -1.00
CA ALA A 206 -37.22 -13.70 -0.60
C ALA A 206 -36.79 -12.39 0.06
N TYR A 207 -35.58 -12.35 0.57
CA TYR A 207 -34.96 -11.12 1.11
C TYR A 207 -34.17 -10.36 0.02
N VAL A 208 -34.03 -9.06 0.19
CA VAL A 208 -33.37 -8.19 -0.80
C VAL A 208 -31.95 -8.67 -1.11
N ASP A 209 -31.18 -9.05 -0.08
CA ASP A 209 -29.77 -9.42 -0.27
C ASP A 209 -29.62 -10.80 -0.94
N GLY A 210 -30.55 -11.73 -0.67
CA GLY A 210 -30.62 -12.99 -1.42
C GLY A 210 -31.00 -12.78 -2.88
N ALA A 211 -31.94 -11.87 -3.17
CA ALA A 211 -32.31 -11.49 -4.54
C ALA A 211 -31.15 -10.77 -5.27
N ILE A 212 -30.36 -9.92 -4.55
CA ILE A 212 -29.13 -9.30 -5.07
C ILE A 212 -28.12 -10.39 -5.44
N ALA A 213 -27.89 -11.36 -4.54
CA ALA A 213 -26.97 -12.47 -4.82
C ALA A 213 -27.44 -13.28 -6.04
N ALA A 214 -28.73 -13.66 -6.11
CA ALA A 214 -29.30 -14.40 -7.24
C ALA A 214 -29.12 -13.63 -8.57
N GLN A 215 -29.28 -12.30 -8.57
CA GLN A 215 -29.02 -11.48 -9.76
C GLN A 215 -27.52 -11.44 -10.10
N ALA A 216 -26.63 -11.31 -9.10
CA ALA A 216 -25.20 -11.33 -9.32
C ALA A 216 -24.73 -12.68 -9.93
N LEU A 217 -25.29 -13.81 -9.50
CA LEU A 217 -24.99 -15.12 -10.08
C LEU A 217 -25.36 -15.22 -11.57
N ARG A 218 -26.52 -14.63 -11.97
CA ARG A 218 -26.92 -14.54 -13.38
C ARG A 218 -25.93 -13.68 -14.16
N MET A 219 -25.60 -12.48 -13.61
CA MET A 219 -24.66 -11.55 -14.26
C MET A 219 -23.27 -12.18 -14.44
N ILE A 220 -22.76 -12.96 -13.46
CA ILE A 220 -21.49 -13.69 -13.62
C ILE A 220 -21.59 -14.69 -14.78
N GLY A 221 -22.68 -15.46 -14.86
CA GLY A 221 -22.89 -16.43 -15.96
C GLY A 221 -23.00 -15.77 -17.35
N ASP A 222 -23.51 -14.53 -17.43
CA ASP A 222 -23.56 -13.78 -18.69
C ASP A 222 -22.21 -13.16 -19.02
N LEU A 223 -21.51 -12.59 -18.02
CA LEU A 223 -20.20 -11.94 -18.18
C LEU A 223 -19.08 -12.96 -18.47
N SER A 224 -19.19 -14.20 -17.98
CA SER A 224 -18.22 -15.28 -18.25
C SER A 224 -18.12 -15.67 -19.73
N LYS A 225 -19.16 -15.39 -20.50
CA LYS A 225 -19.23 -15.66 -21.95
C LYS A 225 -18.58 -14.57 -22.80
N ASN A 226 -18.26 -13.41 -22.20
CA ASN A 226 -17.68 -12.27 -22.92
C ASN A 226 -16.18 -12.44 -23.09
N THR A 227 -15.64 -11.93 -24.20
CA THR A 227 -14.19 -11.87 -24.45
C THR A 227 -13.51 -10.74 -23.69
N LYS A 228 -14.25 -9.67 -23.36
CA LYS A 228 -13.75 -8.51 -22.60
C LYS A 228 -13.70 -8.81 -21.11
N PRO A 229 -12.70 -8.29 -20.37
CA PRO A 229 -12.69 -8.35 -18.91
C PRO A 229 -13.89 -7.57 -18.35
N PHE A 230 -14.33 -7.92 -17.14
CA PHE A 230 -15.47 -7.26 -16.52
C PHE A 230 -15.14 -6.68 -15.13
N PHE A 231 -15.89 -5.64 -14.77
CA PHE A 231 -15.97 -5.09 -13.42
C PHE A 231 -17.41 -5.26 -12.94
N LEU A 232 -17.64 -6.22 -12.03
CA LEU A 232 -18.98 -6.49 -11.46
C LEU A 232 -19.03 -5.96 -10.03
N ALA A 233 -19.91 -5.00 -9.78
CA ALA A 233 -20.18 -4.48 -8.45
C ALA A 233 -21.45 -5.07 -7.85
N VAL A 234 -21.34 -5.65 -6.64
CA VAL A 234 -22.45 -6.25 -5.89
C VAL A 234 -22.57 -5.58 -4.54
N GLY A 235 -23.69 -4.88 -4.28
CA GLY A 235 -23.89 -4.13 -3.05
C GLY A 235 -25.01 -4.69 -2.18
N PHE A 236 -24.65 -5.29 -1.05
CA PHE A 236 -25.58 -5.79 -0.04
C PHE A 236 -26.05 -4.69 0.90
N LYS A 237 -27.27 -4.86 1.47
CA LYS A 237 -27.89 -3.90 2.37
C LYS A 237 -27.79 -4.30 3.84
N ARG A 238 -27.69 -5.60 4.15
CA ARG A 238 -27.46 -6.05 5.53
C ARG A 238 -25.97 -5.99 5.84
N PRO A 239 -25.58 -5.74 7.12
CA PRO A 239 -26.38 -5.61 8.35
C PRO A 239 -26.96 -4.21 8.66
N HIS A 240 -27.19 -3.31 7.68
CA HIS A 240 -27.93 -2.06 7.97
C HIS A 240 -29.33 -2.33 8.57
N LEU A 241 -29.78 -1.51 9.51
CA LEU A 241 -31.12 -1.55 10.10
C LEU A 241 -32.27 -1.55 9.04
N PRO A 242 -33.42 -2.23 9.30
CA PRO A 242 -33.68 -3.12 10.42
C PRO A 242 -32.89 -4.41 10.27
N PHE A 243 -32.49 -5.06 11.36
CA PHE A 243 -31.79 -6.34 11.30
C PHE A 243 -32.77 -7.45 10.92
N SER A 244 -32.91 -7.66 9.61
CA SER A 244 -33.88 -8.57 9.04
C SER A 244 -33.17 -9.62 8.17
N ALA A 245 -33.25 -10.89 8.60
CA ALA A 245 -32.59 -12.02 7.96
C ALA A 245 -33.47 -13.30 8.08
N PRO A 246 -33.27 -14.31 7.21
CA PRO A 246 -33.92 -15.61 7.35
C PRO A 246 -33.65 -16.26 8.72
N GLN A 247 -34.68 -16.91 9.28
CA GLN A 247 -34.64 -17.54 10.62
C GLN A 247 -33.45 -18.48 10.81
N LYS A 248 -33.03 -19.21 9.79
CA LYS A 248 -31.90 -20.14 9.88
C LYS A 248 -30.58 -19.48 10.31
N TYR A 249 -30.36 -18.18 10.00
CA TYR A 249 -29.15 -17.45 10.42
C TYR A 249 -29.25 -16.96 11.86
N TRP A 250 -30.46 -16.64 12.35
CA TRP A 250 -30.71 -16.36 13.75
C TRP A 250 -30.41 -17.59 14.62
N ASN A 251 -30.74 -18.78 14.14
CA ASN A 251 -30.54 -20.05 14.85
C ASN A 251 -29.05 -20.40 15.04
N PHE A 252 -28.12 -19.73 14.41
CA PHE A 252 -26.69 -19.89 14.67
C PHE A 252 -26.29 -19.37 16.05
N TYR A 253 -27.10 -18.50 16.63
CA TYR A 253 -26.80 -17.80 17.88
C TYR A 253 -27.92 -18.01 18.90
N LYS A 254 -27.53 -17.96 20.19
CA LYS A 254 -28.48 -17.91 21.30
C LYS A 254 -28.52 -16.48 21.82
N LYS A 255 -29.67 -15.84 21.82
CA LYS A 255 -29.90 -14.47 22.29
C LYS A 255 -29.25 -14.21 23.66
N GLU A 256 -29.46 -15.13 24.61
CA GLU A 256 -28.98 -15.02 25.99
C GLU A 256 -27.45 -14.98 26.09
N ARG A 257 -26.77 -15.49 25.08
CA ARG A 257 -25.30 -15.52 24.98
C ARG A 257 -24.71 -14.36 24.18
N MET A 258 -25.54 -13.45 23.64
CA MET A 258 -25.03 -12.27 22.92
C MET A 258 -24.32 -11.35 23.89
N PRO A 259 -23.05 -11.04 23.70
CA PRO A 259 -22.30 -10.17 24.59
C PRO A 259 -22.80 -8.73 24.43
N LEU A 260 -23.02 -8.06 25.53
CA LEU A 260 -23.18 -6.61 25.50
C LEU A 260 -21.83 -5.93 25.26
N ALA A 261 -21.84 -4.69 24.79
CA ALA A 261 -20.61 -3.92 24.60
C ALA A 261 -19.81 -3.84 25.90
N SER A 262 -18.50 -4.09 25.84
CA SER A 262 -17.62 -4.13 27.00
C SER A 262 -17.50 -2.78 27.71
N PHE A 263 -17.61 -1.69 26.95
CA PHE A 263 -17.63 -0.33 27.48
C PHE A 263 -18.90 0.40 27.06
N ARG A 264 -19.81 0.62 28.03
CA ARG A 264 -21.15 1.20 27.79
C ARG A 264 -21.31 2.57 28.47
N ALA A 265 -20.24 3.28 28.73
CA ALA A 265 -20.24 4.62 29.30
C ALA A 265 -19.67 5.65 28.31
N ARG A 266 -19.75 6.91 28.61
CA ARG A 266 -18.98 7.95 27.89
C ARG A 266 -17.52 7.84 28.28
N ALA A 267 -16.63 8.03 27.34
CA ALA A 267 -15.20 8.11 27.62
C ALA A 267 -14.89 9.30 28.55
N GLU A 268 -14.04 9.07 29.54
CA GLU A 268 -13.61 10.11 30.47
C GLU A 268 -12.94 11.27 29.71
N ASN A 269 -13.14 12.49 30.15
CA ASN A 269 -12.57 13.72 29.60
C ASN A 269 -12.90 13.98 28.10
N THR A 270 -13.96 13.36 27.57
CA THR A 270 -14.37 13.53 26.18
C THR A 270 -15.51 14.54 26.05
N GLY A 271 -15.35 15.48 25.12
CA GLY A 271 -16.33 16.54 24.90
C GLY A 271 -17.60 16.08 24.15
N LYS A 272 -18.62 16.95 24.12
CA LYS A 272 -19.94 16.61 23.55
C LYS A 272 -19.91 16.35 22.04
N LEU A 273 -18.96 16.92 21.28
CA LEU A 273 -18.89 16.78 19.83
C LEU A 273 -18.60 15.36 19.37
N ALA A 274 -17.93 14.53 20.19
CA ALA A 274 -17.67 13.14 19.91
C ALA A 274 -18.94 12.28 19.77
N TYR A 275 -20.05 12.68 20.41
CA TYR A 275 -21.24 11.86 20.58
C TYR A 275 -22.41 12.31 19.70
N HIS A 276 -23.34 11.38 19.47
CA HIS A 276 -24.63 11.63 18.82
C HIS A 276 -25.77 10.98 19.63
N PHE A 277 -27.00 11.28 19.26
CA PHE A 277 -28.20 10.84 19.95
C PHE A 277 -28.83 9.55 19.40
N SER A 278 -28.11 8.77 18.60
CA SER A 278 -28.56 7.51 17.96
C SER A 278 -29.90 7.62 17.21
N GLY A 279 -30.06 8.72 16.49
CA GLY A 279 -31.34 9.08 15.85
C GLY A 279 -31.86 8.12 14.79
N GLU A 280 -30.97 7.32 14.19
CA GLU A 280 -31.36 6.30 13.23
C GLU A 280 -32.11 5.15 13.93
N LEU A 281 -31.58 4.61 15.05
CA LEU A 281 -32.25 3.57 15.81
C LEU A 281 -33.59 4.05 16.37
N ARG A 282 -33.65 5.27 16.89
CA ARG A 282 -34.91 5.89 17.42
C ARG A 282 -36.04 5.98 16.35
N SER A 283 -35.70 5.89 15.07
CA SER A 283 -36.71 5.86 14.00
C SER A 283 -37.38 4.51 13.82
N TYR A 284 -36.90 3.48 14.52
CA TYR A 284 -37.46 2.12 14.52
C TYR A 284 -38.24 1.92 15.81
N VAL A 285 -39.52 1.72 15.70
CA VAL A 285 -40.45 1.62 16.83
C VAL A 285 -41.23 0.32 16.75
N GLU A 286 -41.29 -0.38 17.87
CA GLU A 286 -42.03 -1.62 18.05
C GLU A 286 -42.79 -1.55 19.40
N GLU A 287 -43.98 -2.10 19.47
CA GLU A 287 -44.77 -2.18 20.67
C GLU A 287 -44.05 -2.94 21.77
N GLY A 288 -44.07 -2.40 23.02
CA GLY A 288 -43.35 -2.99 24.16
C GLY A 288 -41.86 -2.70 24.20
N ARG A 289 -41.33 -1.86 23.29
CA ARG A 289 -39.93 -1.45 23.27
C ARG A 289 -39.79 0.06 23.43
N GLU A 290 -39.32 0.47 24.59
CA GLU A 290 -39.17 1.88 24.93
C GLU A 290 -37.76 2.35 24.74
N TYR A 291 -37.61 3.59 24.29
CA TYR A 291 -36.34 4.33 24.20
C TYR A 291 -36.30 5.38 25.29
N THR A 292 -35.56 5.13 26.37
CA THR A 292 -35.24 6.13 27.38
C THR A 292 -33.91 6.79 27.09
N THR A 293 -33.64 7.94 27.71
CA THR A 293 -32.41 8.69 27.52
C THR A 293 -31.84 9.21 28.81
N ASP A 294 -30.51 9.34 28.87
CA ASP A 294 -29.85 10.04 29.97
C ASP A 294 -29.90 11.58 29.79
N ALA A 295 -29.30 12.30 30.75
CA ALA A 295 -29.20 13.77 30.72
C ALA A 295 -28.44 14.33 29.51
N ASN A 296 -27.60 13.50 28.81
CA ASN A 296 -26.90 13.85 27.60
C ASN A 296 -27.68 13.47 26.33
N ASN A 297 -28.94 13.07 26.44
CA ASN A 297 -29.78 12.60 25.33
C ASN A 297 -29.23 11.34 24.64
N GLN A 298 -28.44 10.50 25.33
CA GLN A 298 -27.99 9.21 24.82
C GLN A 298 -28.97 8.10 25.23
N LEU A 299 -29.11 7.08 24.38
CA LEU A 299 -30.05 5.98 24.60
C LEU A 299 -29.64 5.14 25.81
N ILE A 300 -30.63 4.82 26.64
CA ILE A 300 -30.61 3.79 27.67
C ILE A 300 -31.58 2.70 27.21
N LEU A 301 -31.08 1.54 26.88
CA LEU A 301 -31.85 0.37 26.43
C LEU A 301 -31.78 -0.73 27.48
N ALA A 302 -32.87 -1.42 27.73
CA ALA A 302 -32.88 -2.65 28.51
C ALA A 302 -31.90 -3.66 27.92
N GLU A 303 -31.17 -4.41 28.73
CA GLU A 303 -30.17 -5.36 28.28
C GLU A 303 -30.74 -6.42 27.34
N ASP A 304 -31.92 -6.89 27.59
CA ASP A 304 -32.63 -7.82 26.72
C ASP A 304 -32.84 -7.27 25.32
N PHE A 305 -33.23 -5.99 25.22
CA PHE A 305 -33.37 -5.33 23.92
C PHE A 305 -32.02 -5.09 23.23
N GLN A 306 -30.97 -4.75 24.00
CA GLN A 306 -29.62 -4.67 23.42
C GLN A 306 -29.19 -6.01 22.83
N ARG A 307 -29.45 -7.14 23.52
CA ARG A 307 -29.16 -8.50 23.02
C ARG A 307 -29.96 -8.84 21.77
N ASP A 308 -31.20 -8.44 21.67
CA ASP A 308 -32.00 -8.61 20.43
C ASP A 308 -31.35 -7.88 19.25
N LEU A 309 -30.94 -6.65 19.45
CA LEU A 309 -30.28 -5.84 18.40
C LEU A 309 -28.96 -6.49 17.96
N ILE A 310 -28.13 -6.92 18.92
CA ILE A 310 -26.86 -7.55 18.66
C ILE A 310 -27.08 -8.90 17.95
N HIS A 311 -28.02 -9.72 18.44
CA HIS A 311 -28.41 -10.99 17.81
C HIS A 311 -28.82 -10.79 16.35
N GLY A 312 -29.70 -9.79 16.09
CA GLY A 312 -30.12 -9.46 14.73
C GLY A 312 -28.97 -9.00 13.84
N TYR A 313 -28.03 -8.24 14.37
CA TYR A 313 -26.84 -7.81 13.64
C TYR A 313 -25.99 -9.02 13.21
N TYR A 314 -25.65 -9.91 14.14
CA TYR A 314 -24.88 -11.12 13.87
C TYR A 314 -25.58 -12.06 12.88
N ALA A 315 -26.92 -12.23 13.02
CA ALA A 315 -27.71 -13.01 12.07
C ALA A 315 -27.63 -12.43 10.65
N CYS A 316 -27.69 -11.09 10.52
CA CYS A 316 -27.53 -10.42 9.25
C CYS A 316 -26.13 -10.58 8.67
N VAL A 317 -25.07 -10.51 9.49
CA VAL A 317 -23.69 -10.74 9.04
C VAL A 317 -23.53 -12.17 8.49
N SER A 318 -24.01 -13.19 9.22
CA SER A 318 -23.99 -14.56 8.71
C SER A 318 -24.80 -14.73 7.43
N PHE A 319 -25.96 -14.08 7.32
CA PHE A 319 -26.75 -14.09 6.09
C PHE A 319 -25.95 -13.59 4.88
N ILE A 320 -25.23 -12.47 5.05
CA ILE A 320 -24.41 -11.88 4.00
C ILE A 320 -23.18 -12.76 3.69
N ASP A 321 -22.56 -13.35 4.69
CA ASP A 321 -21.46 -14.30 4.48
C ASP A 321 -21.86 -15.43 3.52
N PHE A 322 -23.05 -16.03 3.72
CA PHE A 322 -23.54 -17.08 2.85
C PHE A 322 -23.86 -16.58 1.44
N GLN A 323 -24.32 -15.32 1.28
CA GLN A 323 -24.53 -14.75 -0.05
C GLN A 323 -23.20 -14.50 -0.77
N ILE A 324 -22.17 -14.03 -0.07
CA ILE A 324 -20.80 -13.89 -0.60
C ILE A 324 -20.27 -15.27 -1.02
N GLY A 325 -20.50 -16.31 -0.20
CA GLY A 325 -20.14 -17.69 -0.53
C GLY A 325 -20.75 -18.18 -1.84
N LYS A 326 -22.02 -17.87 -2.11
CA LYS A 326 -22.68 -18.19 -3.39
C LYS A 326 -21.95 -17.55 -4.58
N ILE A 327 -21.54 -16.27 -4.46
CA ILE A 327 -20.80 -15.52 -5.49
C ILE A 327 -19.44 -16.16 -5.75
N VAL A 328 -18.64 -16.40 -4.69
CA VAL A 328 -17.31 -17.03 -4.81
C VAL A 328 -17.41 -18.42 -5.43
N ASN A 329 -18.41 -19.23 -5.02
CA ASN A 329 -18.63 -20.55 -5.59
C ASN A 329 -19.08 -20.50 -7.07
N LYS A 330 -19.84 -19.47 -7.48
CA LYS A 330 -20.17 -19.25 -8.88
C LYS A 330 -18.94 -18.94 -9.72
N LEU A 331 -18.03 -18.06 -9.21
CA LEU A 331 -16.76 -17.78 -9.88
C LEU A 331 -15.90 -19.04 -10.03
N LYS A 332 -15.85 -19.90 -9.02
CA LYS A 332 -15.15 -21.20 -9.10
C LYS A 332 -15.76 -22.09 -10.18
N LYS A 333 -17.11 -22.22 -10.20
CA LYS A 333 -17.83 -23.05 -11.17
C LYS A 333 -17.63 -22.57 -12.61
N GLU A 334 -17.51 -21.27 -12.84
CA GLU A 334 -17.25 -20.68 -14.16
C GLU A 334 -15.75 -20.68 -14.53
N GLY A 335 -14.85 -21.21 -13.69
CA GLY A 335 -13.41 -21.22 -13.94
C GLY A 335 -12.75 -19.82 -13.90
N LEU A 336 -13.36 -18.86 -13.18
CA LEU A 336 -12.93 -17.46 -13.18
C LEU A 336 -12.04 -17.09 -12.00
N MET A 337 -11.87 -17.96 -10.98
CA MET A 337 -11.13 -17.62 -9.76
C MET A 337 -9.69 -17.18 -10.02
N ASP A 338 -8.99 -17.85 -10.92
CA ASP A 338 -7.57 -17.57 -11.19
C ASP A 338 -7.36 -16.33 -12.07
N ASN A 339 -8.43 -15.70 -12.53
CA ASN A 339 -8.41 -14.48 -13.34
C ASN A 339 -9.32 -13.37 -12.79
N THR A 340 -9.69 -13.41 -11.50
CA THR A 340 -10.61 -12.42 -10.91
C THR A 340 -10.09 -11.89 -9.59
N ILE A 341 -9.93 -10.56 -9.49
CA ILE A 341 -9.74 -9.84 -8.23
C ILE A 341 -11.08 -9.83 -7.49
N ILE A 342 -11.09 -10.20 -6.20
CA ILE A 342 -12.30 -10.11 -5.39
C ILE A 342 -12.03 -9.13 -4.25
N VAL A 343 -12.88 -8.12 -4.11
CA VAL A 343 -12.87 -7.16 -2.99
C VAL A 343 -14.12 -7.34 -2.17
N VAL A 344 -13.98 -7.51 -0.85
CA VAL A 344 -15.10 -7.46 0.10
C VAL A 344 -14.81 -6.36 1.10
N TRP A 345 -15.73 -5.39 1.24
CA TRP A 345 -15.57 -4.26 2.13
C TRP A 345 -16.88 -3.82 2.76
N GLY A 346 -16.81 -3.35 4.02
CA GLY A 346 -17.91 -2.65 4.67
C GLY A 346 -17.77 -1.15 4.43
N ASP A 347 -18.87 -0.41 4.24
CA ASP A 347 -18.75 1.02 3.93
C ASP A 347 -18.35 1.90 5.14
N HIS A 348 -18.62 1.47 6.34
CA HIS A 348 -18.15 1.99 7.63
C HIS A 348 -18.42 0.98 8.74
N GLY A 349 -17.90 1.25 9.93
CA GLY A 349 -18.20 0.47 11.12
C GLY A 349 -19.60 0.74 11.70
N PHE A 350 -19.87 0.24 12.91
CA PHE A 350 -21.18 0.34 13.56
C PHE A 350 -21.07 0.20 15.08
N HIS A 351 -21.72 1.09 15.83
CA HIS A 351 -21.89 0.99 17.28
C HIS A 351 -23.01 0.02 17.64
N LEU A 352 -22.73 -0.88 18.57
CA LEU A 352 -23.69 -1.85 19.14
C LEU A 352 -23.81 -1.68 20.68
N GLY A 353 -23.97 -0.44 21.15
CA GLY A 353 -24.10 -0.10 22.56
C GLY A 353 -22.80 0.41 23.20
N ASP A 354 -21.67 0.29 22.52
CA ASP A 354 -20.40 0.87 22.97
C ASP A 354 -20.49 2.40 23.04
N HIS A 355 -19.88 3.01 24.06
CA HIS A 355 -19.97 4.43 24.37
C HIS A 355 -21.42 4.95 24.53
N ARG A 356 -22.41 4.09 24.83
CA ARG A 356 -23.85 4.35 24.77
C ARG A 356 -24.33 4.80 23.37
N LEU A 357 -23.60 4.44 22.33
CA LEU A 357 -23.94 4.78 20.94
C LEU A 357 -24.49 3.55 20.21
N TRP A 358 -25.41 3.82 19.29
CA TRP A 358 -25.96 2.86 18.34
C TRP A 358 -25.87 3.45 16.94
N ASN A 359 -25.65 2.63 15.94
CA ASN A 359 -25.43 3.01 14.55
C ASN A 359 -23.97 3.43 14.27
N LYS A 360 -23.76 4.44 13.43
CA LYS A 360 -22.50 5.03 12.99
C LYS A 360 -22.40 6.47 13.49
N HIS A 361 -21.99 7.38 12.67
CA HIS A 361 -22.08 8.82 12.93
C HIS A 361 -21.12 9.36 13.99
N SER A 362 -19.93 8.78 14.11
CA SER A 362 -18.88 9.26 15.03
C SER A 362 -17.49 9.08 14.43
N ASN A 363 -16.47 9.64 15.10
CA ASN A 363 -15.06 9.41 14.78
C ASN A 363 -14.43 8.30 15.64
N PHE A 364 -15.18 7.63 16.52
CA PHE A 364 -14.69 6.47 17.28
C PHE A 364 -14.35 5.28 16.39
N GLU A 365 -13.44 4.42 16.86
CA GLU A 365 -12.98 3.21 16.15
C GLU A 365 -14.14 2.35 15.65
N GLN A 366 -15.18 2.15 16.48
CA GLN A 366 -16.33 1.31 16.16
C GLN A 366 -17.11 1.80 14.94
N ALA A 367 -17.10 3.10 14.66
CA ALA A 367 -17.78 3.68 13.49
C ALA A 367 -16.86 3.85 12.28
N THR A 368 -15.57 4.12 12.49
CA THR A 368 -14.64 4.42 11.39
C THR A 368 -13.95 3.20 10.85
N ARG A 369 -13.65 2.19 11.69
CA ARG A 369 -12.99 0.96 11.28
C ARG A 369 -13.96 -0.02 10.62
N SER A 370 -13.60 -0.51 9.45
CA SER A 370 -14.44 -1.45 8.69
C SER A 370 -13.57 -2.49 7.96
N PRO A 371 -14.08 -3.71 7.71
CA PRO A 371 -13.29 -4.74 7.07
C PRO A 371 -13.00 -4.42 5.60
N LEU A 372 -11.78 -4.77 5.18
CA LEU A 372 -11.37 -4.81 3.79
C LEU A 372 -10.62 -6.12 3.53
N ILE A 373 -11.13 -6.93 2.60
CA ILE A 373 -10.52 -8.19 2.14
C ILE A 373 -10.25 -8.04 0.66
N ILE A 374 -9.01 -8.25 0.22
CA ILE A 374 -8.65 -8.23 -1.21
C ILE A 374 -7.98 -9.56 -1.58
N TYR A 375 -8.66 -10.33 -2.41
CA TYR A 375 -8.12 -11.53 -3.03
C TYR A 375 -7.40 -11.17 -4.33
N ASN A 376 -6.13 -11.57 -4.41
CA ASN A 376 -5.31 -11.39 -5.60
C ASN A 376 -5.09 -12.77 -6.26
N PRO A 377 -5.66 -13.01 -7.46
CA PRO A 377 -5.55 -14.32 -8.12
C PRO A 377 -4.11 -14.69 -8.48
N LYS A 378 -3.22 -13.69 -8.66
CA LYS A 378 -1.83 -13.92 -9.05
C LYS A 378 -0.94 -14.38 -7.89
N THR A 379 -1.28 -14.05 -6.65
CA THR A 379 -0.43 -14.39 -5.49
C THR A 379 -1.07 -15.39 -4.55
N GLN A 380 -2.37 -15.32 -4.35
CA GLN A 380 -3.16 -16.11 -3.41
C GLN A 380 -2.54 -16.18 -2.00
N MET A 381 -1.84 -15.13 -1.58
CA MET A 381 -1.14 -15.06 -0.30
C MET A 381 -2.07 -14.55 0.80
N ALA A 382 -2.17 -15.31 1.88
CA ALA A 382 -2.82 -14.82 3.10
C ALA A 382 -1.89 -13.86 3.85
N GLN A 383 -2.36 -12.63 4.08
CA GLN A 383 -1.64 -11.63 4.88
C GLN A 383 -2.58 -10.87 5.80
N LYS A 384 -2.13 -10.59 7.02
CA LYS A 384 -2.80 -9.66 7.93
C LYS A 384 -2.02 -8.35 7.96
N ILE A 385 -2.63 -7.27 7.49
CA ILE A 385 -2.03 -5.95 7.39
C ILE A 385 -2.57 -5.10 8.53
N LEU A 386 -1.66 -4.68 9.43
CA LEU A 386 -1.95 -3.88 10.63
C LEU A 386 -1.71 -2.38 10.42
N SER A 387 -1.02 -2.01 9.33
CA SER A 387 -0.76 -0.62 8.98
C SER A 387 -2.08 0.13 8.74
N PRO A 388 -2.17 1.40 9.12
CA PRO A 388 -3.32 2.25 8.78
C PRO A 388 -3.54 2.31 7.28
N THR A 389 -4.78 2.12 6.85
CA THR A 389 -5.22 2.21 5.45
C THR A 389 -6.57 2.91 5.37
N GLU A 390 -6.91 3.42 4.19
CA GLU A 390 -8.12 4.19 3.96
C GLU A 390 -8.89 3.64 2.75
N PHE A 391 -10.19 3.88 2.69
CA PHE A 391 -10.98 3.45 1.53
C PHE A 391 -10.63 4.17 0.23
N VAL A 392 -10.13 5.40 0.29
CA VAL A 392 -9.61 6.09 -0.91
C VAL A 392 -8.42 5.36 -1.54
N ASP A 393 -7.74 4.47 -0.79
CA ASP A 393 -6.61 3.66 -1.27
C ASP A 393 -7.05 2.51 -2.20
N VAL A 394 -8.33 2.11 -2.14
CA VAL A 394 -8.85 0.98 -2.93
C VAL A 394 -8.83 1.28 -4.43
N PHE A 395 -9.14 2.51 -4.82
CA PHE A 395 -9.14 2.89 -6.23
C PHE A 395 -7.74 2.70 -6.88
N PRO A 396 -6.66 3.35 -6.40
CA PRO A 396 -5.33 3.15 -6.97
C PRO A 396 -4.83 1.71 -6.82
N THR A 397 -5.25 0.98 -5.78
CA THR A 397 -4.89 -0.43 -5.61
C THR A 397 -5.45 -1.30 -6.72
N LEU A 398 -6.73 -1.13 -7.07
CA LEU A 398 -7.36 -1.94 -8.10
C LEU A 398 -6.83 -1.61 -9.51
N THR A 399 -6.51 -0.35 -9.79
CA THR A 399 -5.87 0.02 -11.06
C THR A 399 -4.49 -0.61 -11.20
N ASP A 400 -3.68 -0.63 -10.14
CA ASP A 400 -2.37 -1.27 -10.12
C ASP A 400 -2.47 -2.80 -10.27
N MET A 401 -3.40 -3.44 -9.54
CA MET A 401 -3.63 -4.88 -9.64
C MET A 401 -4.09 -5.30 -11.04
N ALA A 402 -4.96 -4.51 -11.64
CA ALA A 402 -5.47 -4.74 -13.00
C ALA A 402 -4.48 -4.35 -14.09
N GLN A 403 -3.35 -3.69 -13.73
CA GLN A 403 -2.34 -3.18 -14.66
C GLN A 403 -2.91 -2.23 -15.72
N ILE A 404 -3.88 -1.41 -15.34
CA ILE A 404 -4.47 -0.36 -16.18
C ILE A 404 -3.90 1.01 -15.78
N ALA A 405 -4.07 2.00 -16.66
CA ALA A 405 -3.60 3.36 -16.40
C ALA A 405 -4.12 3.89 -15.05
N PRO A 406 -3.29 4.53 -14.22
CA PRO A 406 -3.74 5.08 -12.94
C PRO A 406 -4.79 6.18 -13.17
N ALA A 407 -5.74 6.30 -12.24
CA ALA A 407 -6.66 7.42 -12.23
C ALA A 407 -5.94 8.72 -11.85
N ALA A 408 -6.26 9.81 -12.54
CA ALA A 408 -5.70 11.11 -12.21
C ALA A 408 -6.34 11.69 -10.94
N ASN A 409 -5.54 12.39 -10.13
CA ASN A 409 -6.00 13.22 -9.01
C ASN A 409 -6.74 12.48 -7.88
N VAL A 410 -6.42 11.22 -7.59
CA VAL A 410 -6.93 10.51 -6.41
C VAL A 410 -6.10 10.84 -5.15
N ASP A 411 -6.74 10.82 -3.98
CA ASP A 411 -6.09 11.05 -2.67
C ASP A 411 -5.47 9.78 -2.07
N GLY A 412 -5.90 8.64 -2.56
CA GLY A 412 -5.47 7.34 -2.07
C GLY A 412 -4.07 6.95 -2.55
N THR A 413 -3.48 6.00 -1.83
CA THR A 413 -2.20 5.36 -2.16
C THR A 413 -2.42 3.87 -2.38
N SER A 414 -1.82 3.30 -3.42
CA SER A 414 -1.99 1.86 -3.70
C SER A 414 -1.52 0.99 -2.54
N LEU A 415 -2.35 0.02 -2.16
CA LEU A 415 -2.06 -0.98 -1.14
C LEU A 415 -1.32 -2.21 -1.69
N LEU A 416 -1.11 -2.28 -3.00
CA LEU A 416 -0.45 -3.42 -3.64
C LEU A 416 0.94 -3.70 -3.05
N PRO A 417 1.78 -2.70 -2.70
CA PRO A 417 3.06 -2.94 -2.04
C PRO A 417 2.94 -3.63 -0.66
N LEU A 418 1.87 -3.32 0.12
CA LEU A 418 1.59 -4.03 1.38
C LEU A 418 1.19 -5.48 1.10
N MET A 419 0.30 -5.70 0.13
CA MET A 419 -0.17 -7.02 -0.27
C MET A 419 0.94 -7.92 -0.81
N MET A 420 2.00 -7.32 -1.36
CA MET A 420 3.18 -8.03 -1.87
C MET A 420 4.29 -8.18 -0.81
N GLY A 421 4.06 -7.75 0.43
CA GLY A 421 5.07 -7.75 1.49
C GLY A 421 6.29 -6.85 1.20
N GLN A 422 6.16 -5.93 0.25
CA GLN A 422 7.23 -5.02 -0.16
C GLN A 422 7.36 -3.82 0.76
N GLN A 423 6.29 -3.51 1.50
CA GLN A 423 6.22 -2.41 2.46
C GLN A 423 5.50 -2.84 3.74
N GLN A 424 5.85 -2.22 4.86
CA GLN A 424 5.18 -2.41 6.15
C GLN A 424 4.05 -1.37 6.33
N SER A 425 4.19 -0.18 5.74
CA SER A 425 3.20 0.89 5.76
C SER A 425 3.25 1.69 4.45
N VAL A 426 2.12 2.24 4.03
CA VAL A 426 2.02 3.20 2.92
C VAL A 426 1.67 4.60 3.40
N LYS A 427 1.34 4.77 4.68
CA LYS A 427 1.02 6.06 5.31
C LYS A 427 1.17 5.99 6.82
N ASP A 428 1.37 7.15 7.47
CA ASP A 428 1.52 7.27 8.92
C ASP A 428 0.17 7.08 9.65
N PHE A 429 -0.92 7.54 9.04
CA PHE A 429 -2.26 7.52 9.63
C PHE A 429 -3.36 7.44 8.56
N ALA A 430 -4.50 6.90 8.96
CA ALA A 430 -5.76 7.00 8.23
C ALA A 430 -6.55 8.21 8.73
N VAL A 431 -7.24 8.91 7.80
CA VAL A 431 -8.03 10.10 8.15
C VAL A 431 -9.51 9.83 7.97
N SER A 432 -10.25 10.01 9.06
CA SER A 432 -11.73 10.04 9.07
C SER A 432 -12.22 11.42 9.47
N GLN A 433 -13.39 11.81 9.01
CA GLN A 433 -14.01 13.06 9.44
C GLN A 433 -15.50 12.88 9.73
N TYR A 434 -16.05 13.67 10.64
CA TYR A 434 -17.49 13.67 10.88
C TYR A 434 -18.02 15.06 11.27
N PRO A 435 -19.12 15.55 10.63
CA PRO A 435 -19.69 16.85 10.97
C PRO A 435 -20.61 16.80 12.19
N ARG A 436 -20.61 17.86 13.01
CA ARG A 436 -21.56 18.14 14.09
C ARG A 436 -22.00 19.59 13.98
N ASN A 437 -23.24 19.84 13.54
CA ASN A 437 -23.73 21.19 13.27
C ASN A 437 -22.73 21.98 12.40
N GLN A 438 -22.22 23.11 12.90
CA GLN A 438 -21.20 23.93 12.22
C GLN A 438 -19.75 23.48 12.45
N LYS A 439 -19.53 22.37 13.15
CA LYS A 439 -18.19 21.86 13.42
C LYS A 439 -17.88 20.63 12.56
N MET A 440 -16.59 20.46 12.19
CA MET A 440 -16.05 19.27 11.56
C MET A 440 -15.00 18.68 12.47
N GLY A 441 -15.13 17.40 12.80
CA GLY A 441 -14.11 16.63 13.51
C GLY A 441 -13.27 15.83 12.54
N TYR A 442 -11.96 15.97 12.60
CA TYR A 442 -10.98 15.18 11.86
C TYR A 442 -10.25 14.23 12.78
N SER A 443 -10.25 12.97 12.46
CA SER A 443 -9.63 11.89 13.24
C SER A 443 -8.46 11.28 12.47
N PHE A 444 -7.30 11.25 13.10
CA PHE A 444 -6.03 10.74 12.58
C PHE A 444 -5.68 9.45 13.32
N ARG A 445 -5.83 8.30 12.67
CA ARG A 445 -5.62 6.97 13.25
C ARG A 445 -4.28 6.40 12.79
N THR A 446 -3.30 6.39 13.70
CA THR A 446 -1.99 5.74 13.49
C THR A 446 -2.07 4.24 13.80
N ALA A 447 -0.95 3.53 13.88
CA ALA A 447 -0.93 2.15 14.34
C ALA A 447 -1.37 2.01 15.82
N SER A 448 -1.00 2.98 16.68
CA SER A 448 -1.21 2.90 18.14
C SER A 448 -2.13 3.98 18.71
N TYR A 449 -2.33 5.08 18.02
CA TYR A 449 -3.07 6.23 18.55
C TYR A 449 -4.17 6.69 17.63
N ARG A 450 -5.19 7.33 18.22
CA ARG A 450 -6.14 8.17 17.49
C ARG A 450 -6.09 9.59 18.08
N PHE A 451 -5.81 10.55 17.25
CA PHE A 451 -5.92 11.96 17.56
C PHE A 451 -7.09 12.56 16.77
N THR A 452 -8.01 13.20 17.46
CA THR A 452 -9.16 13.88 16.83
C THR A 452 -9.18 15.33 17.23
N LEU A 453 -9.33 16.24 16.25
CA LEU A 453 -9.54 17.66 16.49
C LEU A 453 -10.81 18.15 15.80
N TRP A 454 -11.48 19.12 16.43
CA TRP A 454 -12.73 19.72 15.95
C TRP A 454 -12.51 21.19 15.63
N ILE A 455 -12.90 21.59 14.42
CA ILE A 455 -12.81 22.98 13.96
C ILE A 455 -14.16 23.47 13.44
N ASP A 456 -14.33 24.79 13.26
CA ASP A 456 -15.48 25.32 12.54
C ASP A 456 -15.40 24.94 11.05
N LYS A 457 -16.55 24.60 10.44
CA LYS A 457 -16.62 24.25 9.00
C LYS A 457 -16.18 25.37 8.08
N SER A 458 -16.32 26.62 8.51
CA SER A 458 -15.84 27.78 7.75
C SER A 458 -14.33 27.81 7.58
N LYS A 459 -13.59 27.02 8.38
CA LYS A 459 -12.13 26.91 8.34
C LYS A 459 -11.63 25.81 7.41
N ILE A 460 -12.51 25.00 6.86
CA ILE A 460 -12.12 23.93 5.89
C ILE A 460 -11.44 24.57 4.68
N GLY A 461 -10.24 24.07 4.34
CA GLY A 461 -9.44 24.61 3.25
C GLY A 461 -8.67 25.89 3.58
N GLN A 462 -8.67 26.32 4.85
CA GLN A 462 -7.86 27.43 5.36
C GLN A 462 -6.72 26.92 6.24
N LYS A 463 -5.73 27.77 6.51
CA LYS A 463 -4.68 27.46 7.50
C LYS A 463 -5.30 27.37 8.90
N ILE A 464 -5.18 26.20 9.51
CA ILE A 464 -5.69 25.95 10.87
C ILE A 464 -4.62 26.29 11.89
N THR A 465 -5.02 26.97 12.95
CA THR A 465 -4.20 27.32 14.11
C THR A 465 -4.83 26.77 15.39
N ASP A 466 -4.10 26.78 16.51
CA ASP A 466 -4.63 26.33 17.81
C ASP A 466 -5.91 27.05 18.23
N LYS A 467 -6.07 28.32 17.86
CA LYS A 467 -7.27 29.14 18.17
C LYS A 467 -8.52 28.68 17.41
N ASP A 468 -8.36 27.93 16.34
CA ASP A 468 -9.46 27.42 15.51
C ASP A 468 -9.98 26.08 16.04
N ILE A 469 -9.23 25.41 16.94
CA ILE A 469 -9.59 24.12 17.53
C ILE A 469 -10.51 24.32 18.70
N VAL A 470 -11.67 23.67 18.68
CA VAL A 470 -12.70 23.80 19.70
C VAL A 470 -12.82 22.61 20.66
N GLN A 471 -12.31 21.45 20.25
CA GLN A 471 -12.26 20.21 21.05
C GLN A 471 -11.20 19.29 20.48
N GLU A 472 -10.52 18.53 21.34
CA GLU A 472 -9.51 17.55 20.97
C GLU A 472 -9.70 16.25 21.76
N GLU A 473 -9.33 15.12 21.16
CA GLU A 473 -9.33 13.79 21.77
C GLU A 473 -8.06 13.04 21.38
N LEU A 474 -7.47 12.34 22.35
CA LEU A 474 -6.32 11.44 22.14
C LEU A 474 -6.58 10.12 22.84
N PHE A 475 -6.58 9.02 22.06
CA PHE A 475 -6.73 7.66 22.58
C PHE A 475 -5.49 6.84 22.25
N ASP A 476 -5.10 5.96 23.18
CA ASP A 476 -3.94 5.06 23.08
C ASP A 476 -4.40 3.60 23.07
N TYR A 477 -4.37 2.96 21.91
CA TYR A 477 -4.82 1.57 21.74
C TYR A 477 -3.87 0.52 22.30
N SER A 478 -2.65 0.90 22.71
CA SER A 478 -1.73 -0.02 23.38
C SER A 478 -2.16 -0.31 24.82
N THR A 479 -2.88 0.63 25.46
CA THR A 479 -3.34 0.56 26.84
C THR A 479 -4.85 0.60 26.97
N ASP A 480 -5.55 1.26 26.04
CA ASP A 480 -7.00 1.45 26.04
C ASP A 480 -7.63 1.19 24.64
N PRO A 481 -7.76 -0.07 24.22
CA PRO A 481 -8.32 -0.43 22.92
C PRO A 481 -9.82 -0.11 22.79
N LEU A 482 -10.50 0.26 23.88
CA LEU A 482 -11.93 0.58 23.93
C LEU A 482 -12.22 2.10 23.94
N GLU A 483 -11.19 2.95 23.85
CA GLU A 483 -11.34 4.42 23.85
C GLU A 483 -12.09 4.93 25.09
N THR A 484 -11.77 4.39 26.29
CA THR A 484 -12.51 4.69 27.52
C THR A 484 -12.10 6.01 28.15
N LYS A 485 -10.92 6.53 27.81
CA LYS A 485 -10.35 7.74 28.40
C LYS A 485 -9.63 8.60 27.36
N ASN A 486 -10.00 9.87 27.30
CA ASN A 486 -9.25 10.87 26.55
C ASN A 486 -8.00 11.30 27.31
N HIS A 487 -6.84 11.13 26.71
CA HIS A 487 -5.52 11.40 27.29
C HIS A 487 -5.02 12.84 27.11
N ILE A 488 -5.82 13.74 26.49
CA ILE A 488 -5.46 15.16 26.36
C ILE A 488 -5.21 15.78 27.73
N GLY A 489 -4.11 16.51 27.87
CA GLY A 489 -3.69 17.17 29.11
C GLY A 489 -2.98 16.27 30.12
N LEU A 490 -2.85 14.96 29.88
CA LEU A 490 -2.09 14.08 30.76
C LEU A 490 -0.59 14.20 30.47
N LYS A 491 0.21 14.44 31.54
CA LYS A 491 1.66 14.72 31.44
C LYS A 491 2.45 13.65 30.64
N GLY A 492 2.12 12.37 30.78
CA GLY A 492 2.76 11.26 30.06
C GLY A 492 2.50 11.23 28.55
N TYR A 493 1.55 11.99 28.04
CA TYR A 493 1.15 12.01 26.64
C TYR A 493 1.53 13.31 25.90
N ALA A 494 2.20 14.27 26.55
CA ALA A 494 2.50 15.57 25.97
C ALA A 494 3.29 15.48 24.66
N THR A 495 4.34 14.67 24.63
CA THR A 495 5.21 14.52 23.44
C THR A 495 4.45 13.95 22.24
N ILE A 496 3.68 12.88 22.47
CA ILE A 496 2.89 12.25 21.39
C ILE A 496 1.74 13.14 20.93
N TYR A 497 1.12 13.87 21.84
CA TYR A 497 0.11 14.88 21.52
C TYR A 497 0.66 15.95 20.59
N ASP A 498 1.80 16.56 20.93
CA ASP A 498 2.44 17.60 20.10
C ASP A 498 2.82 17.07 18.72
N GLU A 499 3.35 15.84 18.64
CA GLU A 499 3.68 15.19 17.37
C GLU A 499 2.44 15.01 16.49
N LEU A 500 1.38 14.39 17.04
CA LEU A 500 0.16 14.08 16.29
C LEU A 500 -0.59 15.37 15.90
N LYS A 501 -0.66 16.34 16.76
CA LYS A 501 -1.25 17.66 16.48
C LYS A 501 -0.53 18.36 15.34
N LYS A 502 0.81 18.39 15.38
CA LYS A 502 1.63 18.95 14.30
C LYS A 502 1.36 18.28 12.96
N LYS A 503 1.30 16.93 12.94
CA LYS A 503 0.98 16.15 11.72
C LYS A 503 -0.44 16.45 11.23
N ALA A 504 -1.41 16.52 12.13
CA ALA A 504 -2.81 16.82 11.81
C ALA A 504 -2.97 18.22 11.22
N LEU A 505 -2.37 19.23 11.84
CA LEU A 505 -2.40 20.61 11.34
C LEU A 505 -1.69 20.74 9.98
N ALA A 506 -0.58 20.04 9.78
CA ALA A 506 0.09 19.99 8.49
C ALA A 506 -0.77 19.37 7.39
N PHE A 507 -1.53 18.31 7.72
CA PHE A 507 -2.45 17.66 6.78
C PHE A 507 -3.65 18.55 6.43
N LEU A 508 -4.22 19.24 7.41
CA LEU A 508 -5.42 20.10 7.24
C LEU A 508 -5.11 21.48 6.68
N SER A 509 -3.89 21.96 6.88
CA SER A 509 -3.48 23.22 6.25
C SER A 509 -3.59 23.02 4.74
N PRO A 510 -4.16 24.01 4.01
CA PRO A 510 -4.08 23.93 2.56
C PRO A 510 -2.61 23.69 2.26
N THR A 511 -2.29 22.58 1.63
CA THR A 511 -1.09 22.56 0.82
C THR A 511 -1.27 23.82 -0.01
N VAL A 512 -0.54 24.87 0.31
CA VAL A 512 -0.20 25.85 -0.71
C VAL A 512 0.27 24.92 -1.81
N ALA A 513 -0.60 24.70 -2.78
CA ALA A 513 -0.21 24.06 -4.04
C ALA A 513 1.05 24.83 -4.35
N PRO A 514 2.25 24.19 -4.34
CA PRO A 514 3.48 24.95 -4.40
C PRO A 514 3.17 25.98 -5.45
N GLN A 515 3.06 27.23 -4.98
CA GLN A 515 2.69 28.34 -5.89
C GLN A 515 3.60 28.07 -7.06
N PRO A 516 3.10 27.88 -8.30
CA PRO A 516 3.99 27.64 -9.41
C PRO A 516 5.06 28.66 -9.15
N GLN A 517 6.19 28.19 -8.62
CA GLN A 517 7.32 29.07 -8.25
C GLN A 517 7.44 29.94 -9.47
N PRO A 518 7.39 31.29 -9.32
CA PRO A 518 7.27 32.16 -10.47
C PRO A 518 8.18 31.49 -11.48
N LYS A 519 7.64 31.10 -12.65
CA LYS A 519 8.40 30.47 -13.70
C LYS A 519 9.57 31.38 -13.96
N THR A 520 10.56 31.34 -13.11
CA THR A 520 11.91 31.59 -13.49
C THR A 520 12.03 30.52 -14.54
N GLN A 521 11.77 30.94 -15.77
CA GLN A 521 12.27 30.27 -16.94
C GLN A 521 13.71 29.95 -16.54
N ALA A 522 13.92 28.75 -15.96
CA ALA A 522 15.25 28.20 -15.89
C ALA A 522 15.64 28.22 -17.36
N LYS A 523 16.47 29.18 -17.75
CA LYS A 523 17.20 29.13 -19.00
C LYS A 523 17.59 27.67 -19.08
N LYS A 524 17.11 26.93 -20.08
CA LYS A 524 17.59 25.62 -20.45
C LYS A 524 19.10 25.77 -20.58
N THR A 525 19.83 25.53 -19.49
CA THR A 525 21.24 25.25 -19.56
C THR A 525 21.27 23.89 -20.22
N SER A 526 21.62 23.86 -21.45
CA SER A 526 21.52 22.79 -22.42
C SER A 526 22.18 21.52 -21.90
N GLY A 527 21.41 20.43 -21.80
CA GLY A 527 21.87 19.06 -21.56
C GLY A 527 21.68 18.51 -20.13
N GLY A 528 21.60 17.19 -20.01
CA GLY A 528 21.57 16.41 -18.77
C GLY A 528 22.95 16.36 -18.07
N ILE A 529 23.03 15.62 -16.96
CA ILE A 529 24.29 15.41 -16.23
C ILE A 529 25.35 14.77 -17.13
N LYS A 530 25.00 13.82 -18.00
CA LYS A 530 25.91 13.22 -18.97
C LYS A 530 26.54 14.26 -19.91
N ASP A 531 25.73 15.22 -20.38
CA ASP A 531 26.22 16.27 -21.31
C ASP A 531 27.13 17.25 -20.57
N LEU A 532 26.86 17.55 -19.30
CA LEU A 532 27.72 18.39 -18.49
C LEU A 532 29.09 17.74 -18.24
N LEU A 533 29.15 16.44 -17.99
CA LEU A 533 30.42 15.72 -17.86
C LEU A 533 31.23 15.84 -19.15
N ALA A 534 30.64 15.57 -20.30
CA ALA A 534 31.29 15.71 -21.60
C ALA A 534 31.75 17.14 -21.87
N ASN A 535 30.90 18.13 -21.64
CA ASN A 535 31.17 19.55 -21.90
C ASN A 535 32.22 20.16 -20.97
N ASN A 536 32.47 19.57 -19.80
CA ASN A 536 33.51 20.00 -18.87
C ASN A 536 34.80 19.16 -18.93
N GLY A 537 34.95 18.33 -19.99
CA GLY A 537 36.20 17.62 -20.29
C GLY A 537 36.50 16.43 -19.36
N TYR A 538 35.49 15.85 -18.70
CA TYR A 538 35.69 14.63 -17.92
C TYR A 538 35.87 13.43 -18.84
N ASP A 539 36.90 12.63 -18.57
CA ASP A 539 37.15 11.39 -19.29
C ASP A 539 36.04 10.36 -19.01
N ALA A 540 35.30 9.98 -20.06
CA ALA A 540 34.22 9.01 -20.00
C ALA A 540 34.67 7.60 -19.54
N ASN A 541 35.99 7.33 -19.52
CA ASN A 541 36.56 6.09 -19.01
C ASN A 541 37.00 6.16 -17.53
N GLN A 542 37.02 7.35 -16.94
CA GLN A 542 37.47 7.57 -15.57
C GLN A 542 36.38 8.07 -14.64
N VAL A 543 35.40 8.83 -15.15
CA VAL A 543 34.33 9.43 -14.32
C VAL A 543 32.96 8.97 -14.79
N TYR A 544 32.24 8.28 -13.92
CA TYR A 544 30.90 7.79 -14.18
C TYR A 544 29.92 8.36 -13.14
N VAL A 545 28.91 9.07 -13.61
CA VAL A 545 27.79 9.53 -12.77
C VAL A 545 26.52 8.91 -13.30
N GLY A 546 25.75 8.25 -12.43
CA GLY A 546 24.59 7.50 -12.83
C GLY A 546 23.54 7.36 -11.74
N ALA A 547 22.52 6.57 -12.04
CA ALA A 547 21.42 6.29 -11.12
C ALA A 547 20.95 4.83 -11.23
N THR A 548 20.48 4.29 -10.13
CA THR A 548 19.83 2.97 -10.07
C THR A 548 18.41 3.05 -10.63
N LEU A 549 18.07 2.10 -11.49
CA LEU A 549 16.70 1.85 -11.90
C LEU A 549 16.21 0.50 -11.36
N ASN A 550 14.92 0.47 -11.00
CA ASN A 550 14.24 -0.79 -10.73
C ASN A 550 13.72 -1.39 -12.05
N HIS A 551 13.69 -2.71 -12.16
CA HIS A 551 13.16 -3.40 -13.35
C HIS A 551 11.78 -2.87 -13.80
N ARG A 552 10.89 -2.52 -12.84
CA ARG A 552 9.56 -1.97 -13.14
C ARG A 552 9.57 -0.56 -13.71
N GLN A 553 10.70 0.13 -13.64
CA GLN A 553 10.86 1.49 -14.17
C GLN A 553 11.34 1.49 -15.62
N LEU A 554 11.80 0.34 -16.13
CA LEU A 554 12.16 0.20 -17.54
C LEU A 554 10.95 0.49 -18.44
N ASN A 555 11.19 1.21 -19.55
CA ASN A 555 10.15 1.63 -20.50
C ASN A 555 9.04 2.52 -19.90
N THR A 556 9.35 3.26 -18.84
CA THR A 556 8.46 4.24 -18.19
C THR A 556 8.98 5.68 -18.37
N LYS A 557 8.23 6.68 -17.83
CA LYS A 557 8.71 8.06 -17.76
C LYS A 557 10.02 8.21 -16.98
N VAL A 558 10.26 7.34 -15.98
CA VAL A 558 11.49 7.37 -15.17
C VAL A 558 12.70 6.94 -16.00
N SER A 559 12.58 5.86 -16.77
CA SER A 559 13.68 5.45 -17.65
C SER A 559 13.94 6.45 -18.78
N LYS A 560 12.90 7.14 -19.27
CA LYS A 560 13.08 8.23 -20.23
C LYS A 560 13.88 9.38 -19.61
N LEU A 561 13.49 9.83 -18.40
CA LEU A 561 14.25 10.83 -17.64
C LEU A 561 15.68 10.38 -17.38
N PHE A 562 15.87 9.09 -17.03
CA PHE A 562 17.21 8.50 -16.85
C PHE A 562 18.05 8.65 -18.13
N LEU A 563 17.51 8.32 -19.29
CA LEU A 563 18.22 8.42 -20.58
C LEU A 563 18.57 9.85 -20.97
N ASP A 564 17.78 10.83 -20.51
CA ASP A 564 18.10 12.25 -20.70
C ASP A 564 19.29 12.69 -19.84
N GLU A 565 19.51 12.06 -18.66
CA GLU A 565 20.46 12.48 -17.65
C GLU A 565 21.75 11.66 -17.58
N PHE A 566 21.68 10.33 -17.81
CA PHE A 566 22.75 9.40 -17.45
C PHE A 566 23.06 8.35 -18.53
N THR A 567 24.29 7.80 -18.47
CA THR A 567 24.76 6.67 -19.30
C THR A 567 25.30 5.50 -18.45
N TYR A 568 25.19 5.60 -17.11
CA TYR A 568 25.64 4.59 -16.16
C TYR A 568 24.53 4.21 -15.17
N SER A 569 24.32 2.90 -14.95
CA SER A 569 23.26 2.40 -14.08
C SER A 569 23.64 1.14 -13.32
N THR A 570 22.90 0.92 -12.21
CA THR A 570 22.92 -0.32 -11.43
C THR A 570 21.52 -0.92 -11.39
N PRO A 571 21.29 -2.18 -11.82
CA PRO A 571 20.04 -2.89 -11.59
C PRO A 571 19.81 -3.10 -10.08
N GLU A 572 18.68 -2.62 -9.52
CA GLU A 572 18.51 -2.63 -8.07
C GLU A 572 18.52 -4.03 -7.43
N ASN A 573 17.73 -4.96 -7.99
CA ASN A 573 17.50 -6.28 -7.39
C ASN A 573 17.56 -7.44 -8.38
N CYS A 574 17.59 -7.16 -9.70
CA CYS A 574 17.37 -8.17 -10.73
C CYS A 574 18.43 -9.28 -10.74
N ALA A 575 19.64 -8.95 -10.31
CA ALA A 575 20.78 -9.89 -10.32
C ALA A 575 21.01 -10.60 -8.98
N LYS A 576 20.26 -10.29 -7.92
CA LYS A 576 20.44 -10.90 -6.59
C LYS A 576 20.03 -12.37 -6.55
N GLN A 577 20.71 -13.17 -5.70
CA GLN A 577 20.45 -14.61 -5.52
C GLN A 577 18.95 -14.88 -5.22
N ALA A 578 18.33 -14.07 -4.39
CA ALA A 578 16.90 -14.17 -4.08
C ALA A 578 15.96 -14.00 -5.31
N ARG A 579 16.46 -13.54 -6.45
CA ARG A 579 15.70 -13.39 -7.71
C ARG A 579 16.09 -14.43 -8.74
N ILE A 580 17.39 -14.62 -8.99
CA ILE A 580 17.86 -15.49 -10.05
C ILE A 580 17.80 -16.97 -9.64
N HIS A 581 18.21 -17.29 -8.40
CA HIS A 581 18.31 -18.66 -7.91
C HIS A 581 17.87 -18.78 -6.43
N PRO A 582 16.59 -18.54 -6.13
CA PRO A 582 16.11 -18.43 -4.76
C PRO A 582 16.21 -19.72 -3.94
N MET A 583 16.32 -20.87 -4.61
CA MET A 583 16.53 -22.20 -4.01
C MET A 583 17.09 -23.15 -5.07
N PRO A 584 17.68 -24.29 -4.67
CA PRO A 584 18.18 -25.27 -5.61
C PRO A 584 17.18 -25.68 -6.69
N GLY A 585 17.61 -25.73 -7.94
CA GLY A 585 16.79 -26.11 -9.09
C GLY A 585 15.83 -25.04 -9.63
N VAL A 586 15.73 -23.87 -8.97
CA VAL A 586 14.84 -22.78 -9.39
C VAL A 586 15.65 -21.61 -9.96
N TRP A 587 15.41 -21.29 -11.23
CA TRP A 587 16.09 -20.22 -11.95
C TRP A 587 15.11 -19.24 -12.59
N ASP A 588 15.31 -17.93 -12.40
CA ASP A 588 14.58 -16.86 -13.06
C ASP A 588 15.53 -15.75 -13.55
N TRP A 589 15.80 -15.77 -14.84
CA TRP A 589 16.67 -14.81 -15.52
C TRP A 589 15.90 -13.66 -16.17
N LYS A 590 14.55 -13.66 -16.10
CA LYS A 590 13.74 -12.74 -16.90
C LYS A 590 14.07 -11.29 -16.61
N GLN A 591 14.05 -10.88 -15.32
CA GLN A 591 14.23 -9.49 -14.97
C GLN A 591 15.60 -8.95 -15.33
N ILE A 592 16.66 -9.74 -15.16
CA ILE A 592 18.01 -9.30 -15.52
C ILE A 592 18.18 -9.27 -17.04
N ASN A 593 17.58 -10.20 -17.79
CA ASN A 593 17.60 -10.18 -19.25
C ASN A 593 16.91 -8.92 -19.80
N ASP A 594 15.70 -8.60 -19.31
CA ASP A 594 14.97 -7.37 -19.70
C ASP A 594 15.83 -6.11 -19.44
N TYR A 595 16.64 -6.14 -18.37
CA TYR A 595 17.51 -5.01 -18.03
C TYR A 595 18.76 -4.93 -18.93
N LEU A 596 19.38 -6.06 -19.25
CA LEU A 596 20.51 -6.13 -20.19
C LEU A 596 20.09 -5.66 -21.58
N ASP A 597 18.95 -6.12 -22.09
CA ASP A 597 18.37 -5.68 -23.37
C ASP A 597 18.13 -4.16 -23.40
N PHE A 598 17.62 -3.61 -22.28
CA PHE A 598 17.44 -2.17 -22.14
C PHE A 598 18.77 -1.40 -22.14
N ALA A 599 19.79 -1.93 -21.47
CA ALA A 599 21.11 -1.31 -21.42
C ALA A 599 21.81 -1.32 -22.78
N ASP A 600 21.79 -2.47 -23.45
CA ASP A 600 22.43 -2.62 -24.78
C ASP A 600 21.74 -1.72 -25.83
N LYS A 601 20.41 -1.69 -25.84
CA LYS A 601 19.63 -0.83 -26.73
C LYS A 601 19.94 0.67 -26.58
N ASN A 602 20.29 1.11 -25.37
CA ASN A 602 20.46 2.53 -25.03
C ASN A 602 21.91 2.91 -24.72
N ASN A 603 22.90 2.03 -24.98
CA ASN A 603 24.33 2.24 -24.72
C ASN A 603 24.62 2.64 -23.25
N ILE A 604 24.04 1.90 -22.30
CA ILE A 604 24.21 2.13 -20.87
C ILE A 604 25.30 1.22 -20.32
N THR A 605 26.27 1.79 -19.63
CA THR A 605 27.25 1.03 -18.84
C THR A 605 26.62 0.52 -17.54
N LEU A 606 26.82 -0.75 -17.22
CA LEU A 606 26.22 -1.38 -16.04
C LEU A 606 27.26 -1.79 -14.99
N ARG A 607 26.87 -1.62 -13.73
CA ARG A 607 27.43 -2.31 -12.57
C ARG A 607 26.43 -3.33 -12.06
N ILE A 608 26.77 -4.60 -12.09
CA ILE A 608 25.89 -5.67 -11.63
C ILE A 608 25.95 -5.78 -10.10
N HIS A 609 24.83 -5.49 -9.45
CA HIS A 609 24.63 -5.64 -8.01
C HIS A 609 23.91 -6.95 -7.71
N GLY A 610 24.62 -8.06 -7.89
CA GLY A 610 24.19 -9.42 -7.59
C GLY A 610 25.21 -10.16 -6.73
N PRO A 611 25.70 -9.53 -5.64
CA PRO A 611 26.79 -10.09 -4.85
C PRO A 611 26.35 -11.24 -3.96
N ILE A 612 27.31 -11.94 -3.41
CA ILE A 612 27.13 -12.77 -2.23
C ILE A 612 27.03 -11.83 -1.01
N SER A 613 25.88 -11.81 -0.35
CA SER A 613 25.54 -10.81 0.66
C SER A 613 24.48 -11.28 1.67
N PRO A 614 24.26 -10.53 2.77
CA PRO A 614 23.14 -10.75 3.69
C PRO A 614 21.75 -10.74 3.02
N GLN A 615 21.62 -10.15 1.83
CA GLN A 615 20.36 -10.09 1.06
C GLN A 615 20.10 -11.36 0.24
N ALA A 616 20.34 -12.52 0.86
CA ALA A 616 20.05 -13.83 0.31
C ALA A 616 18.54 -14.16 0.30
N SER A 617 18.17 -15.27 -0.35
CA SER A 617 16.79 -15.77 -0.37
C SER A 617 16.30 -16.24 1.00
N HIS A 618 14.99 -16.32 1.16
CA HIS A 618 14.40 -16.87 2.38
C HIS A 618 14.83 -18.33 2.60
N TRP A 619 14.96 -19.11 1.51
CA TRP A 619 15.47 -20.49 1.59
C TRP A 619 16.86 -20.56 2.22
N ALA A 620 17.78 -19.68 1.82
CA ALA A 620 19.14 -19.67 2.37
C ALA A 620 19.16 -19.21 3.85
N LYS A 621 18.23 -18.35 4.27
CA LYS A 621 18.21 -17.75 5.60
C LYS A 621 17.56 -18.60 6.70
N THR A 622 16.96 -19.76 6.37
CA THR A 622 16.32 -20.63 7.37
C THR A 622 17.34 -21.53 8.07
N ASP A 623 17.22 -21.72 9.39
CA ASP A 623 18.14 -22.52 10.25
C ASP A 623 18.28 -24.02 9.87
N SER A 624 17.47 -24.48 8.94
CA SER A 624 17.44 -25.90 8.54
C SER A 624 18.43 -26.24 7.44
N ARG A 625 19.33 -25.32 7.03
CA ARG A 625 20.29 -25.56 5.95
C ARG A 625 21.63 -26.06 6.48
N THR A 626 22.20 -27.05 5.78
CA THR A 626 23.55 -27.51 6.05
C THR A 626 24.57 -26.59 5.36
N LYS A 627 25.82 -26.59 5.84
CA LYS A 627 26.94 -25.89 5.21
C LYS A 627 27.07 -26.24 3.73
N GLN A 628 26.94 -27.53 3.42
CA GLN A 628 27.07 -28.07 2.05
C GLN A 628 25.94 -27.59 1.13
N GLU A 629 24.70 -27.52 1.63
CA GLU A 629 23.56 -27.00 0.86
C GLU A 629 23.74 -25.51 0.54
N LEU A 630 24.18 -24.72 1.53
CA LEU A 630 24.43 -23.28 1.36
C LEU A 630 25.58 -23.03 0.39
N GLU A 631 26.72 -23.68 0.57
CA GLU A 631 27.87 -23.57 -0.33
C GLU A 631 27.51 -23.96 -1.74
N LYS A 632 26.84 -25.10 -1.93
CA LYS A 632 26.40 -25.57 -3.25
C LYS A 632 25.49 -24.54 -3.92
N ASN A 633 24.47 -24.04 -3.25
CA ASN A 633 23.54 -23.03 -3.80
C ASN A 633 24.27 -21.72 -4.15
N MET A 634 25.19 -21.26 -3.29
CA MET A 634 26.01 -20.08 -3.55
C MET A 634 26.89 -20.27 -4.79
N VAL A 635 27.60 -21.41 -4.88
CA VAL A 635 28.50 -21.75 -6.01
C VAL A 635 27.69 -21.86 -7.30
N GLU A 636 26.56 -22.55 -7.30
CA GLU A 636 25.69 -22.68 -8.49
C GLU A 636 25.24 -21.33 -9.00
N TYR A 637 24.63 -20.52 -8.10
CA TYR A 637 24.15 -19.19 -8.44
C TYR A 637 25.25 -18.29 -8.98
N PHE A 638 26.33 -18.11 -8.20
CA PHE A 638 27.33 -17.10 -8.51
C PHE A 638 28.18 -17.49 -9.71
N THR A 639 28.44 -18.79 -9.91
CA THR A 639 29.08 -19.31 -11.15
C THR A 639 28.24 -19.00 -12.38
N ALA A 640 26.94 -19.25 -12.33
CA ALA A 640 26.04 -18.98 -13.44
C ALA A 640 25.97 -17.47 -13.74
N LEU A 641 25.87 -16.63 -12.71
CA LEU A 641 25.86 -15.17 -12.84
C LEU A 641 27.18 -14.68 -13.48
N CYS A 642 28.35 -15.09 -12.96
CA CYS A 642 29.65 -14.68 -13.47
C CYS A 642 29.83 -15.09 -14.95
N LYS A 643 29.51 -16.33 -15.30
CA LYS A 643 29.58 -16.81 -16.69
C LYS A 643 28.68 -16.03 -17.63
N ARG A 644 27.48 -15.69 -17.18
CA ARG A 644 26.53 -14.89 -17.96
C ARG A 644 27.03 -13.46 -18.13
N MET A 645 27.34 -12.77 -17.06
CA MET A 645 27.76 -11.35 -17.09
C MET A 645 29.10 -11.17 -17.84
N ASN A 646 29.99 -12.17 -17.83
CA ASN A 646 31.25 -12.11 -18.56
C ASN A 646 31.08 -11.95 -20.09
N LYS A 647 29.93 -12.32 -20.62
CA LYS A 647 29.60 -12.25 -22.05
C LYS A 647 28.90 -10.92 -22.43
N GLU A 648 28.38 -10.19 -21.47
CA GLU A 648 27.54 -8.99 -21.70
C GLU A 648 28.42 -7.75 -21.84
N PRO A 649 28.47 -7.10 -23.01
CA PRO A 649 29.35 -5.95 -23.28
C PRO A 649 29.01 -4.72 -22.46
N SER A 650 27.73 -4.48 -22.19
CA SER A 650 27.25 -3.37 -21.35
C SER A 650 27.70 -3.45 -19.89
N VAL A 651 28.04 -4.64 -19.38
CA VAL A 651 28.51 -4.85 -18.01
C VAL A 651 29.99 -4.53 -17.87
N LYS A 652 30.33 -3.55 -17.03
CA LYS A 652 31.74 -3.19 -16.73
C LYS A 652 32.18 -3.69 -15.37
N TRP A 653 31.37 -3.52 -14.30
CA TRP A 653 31.67 -3.90 -12.93
C TRP A 653 30.71 -4.95 -12.38
N MET A 654 31.23 -5.78 -11.48
CA MET A 654 30.44 -6.73 -10.70
C MET A 654 30.81 -6.63 -9.23
N ASP A 655 29.81 -6.40 -8.38
CA ASP A 655 29.98 -6.59 -6.94
C ASP A 655 30.13 -8.09 -6.67
N VAL A 656 31.22 -8.48 -6.02
CA VAL A 656 31.48 -9.88 -5.66
C VAL A 656 30.90 -10.21 -4.30
N VAL A 657 31.17 -9.34 -3.32
CA VAL A 657 30.60 -9.40 -1.98
C VAL A 657 30.05 -8.03 -1.59
N ASN A 658 29.06 -8.02 -0.68
CA ASN A 658 28.43 -6.81 -0.18
C ASN A 658 28.03 -6.96 1.29
N GLU A 659 28.23 -5.89 2.09
CA GLU A 659 27.80 -5.85 3.50
C GLU A 659 28.41 -7.01 4.32
N THR A 660 29.71 -7.16 4.32
CA THR A 660 30.39 -8.27 4.99
C THR A 660 30.81 -7.96 6.43
N ILE A 661 31.00 -6.69 6.75
CA ILE A 661 31.58 -6.22 8.03
C ILE A 661 30.64 -5.17 8.64
N THR A 662 30.42 -5.26 9.96
CA THR A 662 29.59 -4.28 10.68
C THR A 662 30.35 -2.98 10.95
N PRO A 663 29.69 -1.87 11.34
CA PRO A 663 30.37 -0.63 11.73
C PRO A 663 31.38 -0.78 12.86
N GLU A 664 31.22 -1.80 13.71
CA GLU A 664 32.13 -2.13 14.83
C GLU A 664 33.41 -2.87 14.39
N GLY A 665 33.49 -3.24 13.11
CA GLY A 665 34.62 -3.97 12.54
C GLY A 665 34.59 -5.47 12.78
N VAL A 666 33.41 -6.08 12.97
CA VAL A 666 33.19 -7.52 13.08
C VAL A 666 32.44 -8.05 11.87
N TRP A 667 32.53 -9.38 11.62
CA TRP A 667 31.77 -10.01 10.55
C TRP A 667 30.27 -9.99 10.86
N PHE A 668 29.43 -9.96 9.81
CA PHE A 668 28.00 -10.18 9.98
C PHE A 668 27.73 -11.63 10.33
N GLU A 669 27.17 -11.88 11.50
CA GLU A 669 26.91 -13.19 12.05
C GLU A 669 25.40 -13.49 12.20
N GLU A 670 25.10 -14.57 12.94
CA GLU A 670 23.78 -14.96 13.34
C GLU A 670 23.11 -13.86 14.18
N LYS A 671 21.83 -13.62 13.94
CA LYS A 671 21.06 -12.67 14.74
C LYS A 671 20.56 -13.35 16.01
N PRO A 672 21.05 -12.99 17.21
CA PRO A 672 20.65 -13.65 18.44
C PRO A 672 19.14 -13.72 18.65
N GLY A 673 18.61 -14.92 18.95
CA GLY A 673 17.21 -15.14 19.28
C GLY A 673 16.22 -15.16 18.11
N VAL A 674 16.71 -15.16 16.87
CA VAL A 674 15.86 -15.24 15.67
C VAL A 674 16.27 -16.48 14.86
N LYS A 675 15.30 -17.31 14.45
CA LYS A 675 15.54 -18.50 13.60
C LYS A 675 15.84 -18.15 12.13
N LEU A 676 16.49 -17.02 11.89
CA LEU A 676 16.87 -16.55 10.55
C LEU A 676 18.24 -15.90 10.63
N TRP A 677 19.15 -16.34 9.80
CA TRP A 677 20.48 -15.76 9.65
C TRP A 677 20.40 -14.39 8.98
N GLU A 678 21.13 -13.42 9.52
CA GLU A 678 21.28 -12.13 8.82
C GLU A 678 22.13 -12.33 7.58
N ASN A 679 23.28 -13.00 7.70
CA ASN A 679 24.11 -13.45 6.59
C ASN A 679 24.23 -15.00 6.61
N PRO A 680 23.46 -15.73 5.81
CA PRO A 680 23.43 -17.19 5.86
C PRO A 680 24.75 -17.83 5.39
N TRP A 681 25.53 -17.13 4.56
CA TRP A 681 26.77 -17.67 4.01
C TRP A 681 27.88 -17.80 5.04
N GLU A 682 27.78 -17.12 6.17
CA GLU A 682 28.72 -17.24 7.28
C GLU A 682 28.76 -18.67 7.85
N GLN A 683 27.68 -19.42 7.74
CA GLN A 683 27.62 -20.83 8.18
C GLN A 683 28.52 -21.76 7.37
N ILE A 684 29.03 -21.35 6.21
CA ILE A 684 30.00 -22.13 5.45
C ILE A 684 31.31 -22.30 6.22
N GLY A 685 31.64 -21.35 7.12
CA GLY A 685 32.77 -21.39 8.03
C GLY A 685 33.81 -20.33 7.72
N ARG A 686 34.92 -20.39 8.46
CA ARG A 686 36.05 -19.45 8.34
C ARG A 686 37.37 -20.20 8.09
N ASP A 687 38.34 -19.48 7.55
CA ASP A 687 39.70 -20.01 7.37
C ASP A 687 40.57 -19.77 8.61
N GLU A 688 41.86 -20.15 8.53
CA GLU A 688 42.82 -20.04 9.62
C GLU A 688 43.14 -18.60 10.05
N ASN A 689 42.74 -17.61 9.26
CA ASN A 689 42.90 -16.18 9.55
C ASN A 689 41.58 -15.51 9.95
N ASP A 690 40.58 -16.29 10.35
CA ASP A 690 39.23 -15.83 10.74
C ASP A 690 38.47 -15.09 9.64
N VAL A 691 38.83 -15.32 8.35
CA VAL A 691 38.12 -14.75 7.21
C VAL A 691 37.05 -15.73 6.73
N PRO A 692 35.80 -15.27 6.56
CA PRO A 692 34.70 -16.13 6.10
C PRO A 692 34.98 -16.78 4.73
N LEU A 693 34.85 -18.10 4.68
CA LEU A 693 35.14 -18.90 3.48
C LEU A 693 34.29 -18.47 2.27
N TYR A 694 33.08 -18.02 2.50
CA TYR A 694 32.22 -17.56 1.41
C TYR A 694 32.81 -16.38 0.64
N ILE A 695 33.59 -15.50 1.30
CA ILE A 695 34.23 -14.35 0.66
C ILE A 695 35.32 -14.83 -0.31
N SER A 696 36.24 -15.67 0.18
CA SER A 696 37.31 -16.26 -0.64
C SER A 696 36.74 -17.06 -1.82
N LYS A 697 35.71 -17.88 -1.56
CA LYS A 697 35.00 -18.67 -2.58
C LYS A 697 34.33 -17.80 -3.64
N ALA A 698 33.69 -16.71 -3.24
CA ALA A 698 33.07 -15.78 -4.18
C ALA A 698 34.15 -15.14 -5.11
N PHE A 699 35.28 -14.69 -4.56
CA PHE A 699 36.37 -14.15 -5.39
C PHE A 699 37.01 -15.22 -6.25
N GLU A 700 37.16 -16.45 -5.79
CA GLU A 700 37.65 -17.59 -6.61
C GLU A 700 36.76 -17.78 -7.85
N ILE A 701 35.43 -17.83 -7.65
CA ILE A 701 34.45 -17.99 -8.73
C ILE A 701 34.51 -16.81 -9.70
N ALA A 702 34.48 -15.58 -9.19
CA ALA A 702 34.52 -14.39 -10.02
C ALA A 702 35.81 -14.28 -10.82
N ASN A 703 36.97 -14.58 -10.23
CA ASN A 703 38.27 -14.62 -10.93
C ASN A 703 38.29 -15.63 -12.06
N LYS A 704 37.68 -16.79 -11.85
CA LYS A 704 37.63 -17.87 -12.86
C LYS A 704 36.66 -17.59 -14.01
N TYR A 705 35.50 -16.98 -13.72
CA TYR A 705 34.39 -16.92 -14.69
C TYR A 705 34.00 -15.51 -15.13
N ALA A 706 34.41 -14.44 -14.43
CA ALA A 706 34.16 -13.05 -14.79
C ALA A 706 35.44 -12.30 -15.19
N THR A 707 36.23 -12.92 -16.04
CA THR A 707 37.62 -12.48 -16.42
C THR A 707 37.66 -11.14 -17.14
N LYS A 708 36.55 -10.75 -17.79
CA LYS A 708 36.41 -9.49 -18.54
C LYS A 708 35.76 -8.37 -17.77
N LYS A 709 35.41 -8.58 -16.47
CA LYS A 709 34.71 -7.61 -15.62
C LYS A 709 35.61 -7.17 -14.48
N SER A 710 35.48 -5.91 -14.08
CA SER A 710 36.15 -5.41 -12.87
C SER A 710 35.35 -5.92 -11.63
N LEU A 711 36.09 -6.48 -10.67
CA LEU A 711 35.53 -7.12 -9.48
C LEU A 711 35.57 -6.19 -8.28
N VAL A 712 34.42 -5.89 -7.69
CA VAL A 712 34.27 -4.89 -6.64
C VAL A 712 33.95 -5.54 -5.30
N PHE A 713 34.65 -5.11 -4.24
CA PHE A 713 34.30 -5.37 -2.86
C PHE A 713 33.41 -4.20 -2.38
N ASN A 714 32.11 -4.42 -2.18
CA ASN A 714 31.14 -3.37 -1.84
C ASN A 714 30.78 -3.42 -0.35
N GLN A 715 30.68 -2.26 0.29
CA GLN A 715 30.46 -2.16 1.74
C GLN A 715 29.47 -1.06 2.09
N HIS A 716 28.67 -1.28 3.14
CA HIS A 716 27.74 -0.29 3.72
C HIS A 716 28.40 0.56 4.83
N GLY A 717 27.59 1.22 5.65
CA GLY A 717 28.05 2.02 6.79
C GLY A 717 28.39 3.46 6.45
N GLY A 718 29.00 4.13 7.39
CA GLY A 718 29.55 5.48 7.26
C GLY A 718 31.06 5.45 7.09
N MET A 719 31.76 6.39 7.77
CA MET A 719 33.23 6.46 7.77
C MET A 719 33.79 5.94 9.11
N GLU A 720 33.29 4.79 9.58
CA GLU A 720 33.76 4.13 10.81
C GLU A 720 35.15 3.51 10.59
N PRO A 721 36.21 3.98 11.29
CA PRO A 721 37.57 3.52 11.02
C PRO A 721 37.78 2.04 11.22
N LYS A 722 37.20 1.42 12.29
CA LYS A 722 37.34 -0.01 12.57
C LYS A 722 36.79 -0.87 11.43
N MET A 723 35.67 -0.50 10.85
CA MET A 723 35.09 -1.19 9.72
C MET A 723 36.02 -1.12 8.49
N TRP A 724 36.46 0.10 8.15
CA TRP A 724 37.26 0.28 6.95
C TRP A 724 38.67 -0.30 7.07
N GLU A 725 39.29 -0.33 8.26
CA GLU A 725 40.56 -1.03 8.48
C GLU A 725 40.38 -2.54 8.23
N LYS A 726 39.33 -3.15 8.78
CA LYS A 726 39.05 -4.57 8.51
C LYS A 726 38.74 -4.85 7.04
N VAL A 727 38.05 -3.96 6.34
CA VAL A 727 37.84 -4.05 4.88
C VAL A 727 39.19 -4.03 4.13
N LYS A 728 40.06 -3.08 4.46
CA LYS A 728 41.40 -2.95 3.85
C LYS A 728 42.25 -4.21 4.08
N GLU A 729 42.31 -4.68 5.33
CA GLU A 729 43.02 -5.91 5.71
C GLU A 729 42.51 -7.11 4.92
N THR A 730 41.18 -7.25 4.81
CA THR A 730 40.55 -8.34 4.05
C THR A 730 40.91 -8.29 2.57
N ILE A 731 40.87 -7.12 1.95
CA ILE A 731 41.23 -6.94 0.54
C ILE A 731 42.71 -7.31 0.32
N LEU A 732 43.62 -6.82 1.17
CA LEU A 732 45.04 -7.14 1.08
C LEU A 732 45.31 -8.64 1.28
N TYR A 733 44.64 -9.27 2.22
CA TYR A 733 44.70 -10.70 2.45
C TYR A 733 44.27 -11.51 1.23
N LEU A 734 43.12 -11.17 0.62
CA LEU A 734 42.63 -11.83 -0.59
C LEU A 734 43.55 -11.60 -1.78
N LYS A 735 44.12 -10.40 -1.97
CA LYS A 735 45.13 -10.12 -3.01
C LYS A 735 46.40 -10.95 -2.78
N LYS A 736 46.85 -11.12 -1.53
CA LYS A 736 48.02 -11.99 -1.18
C LYS A 736 47.73 -13.46 -1.51
N LYS A 737 46.48 -13.92 -1.40
CA LYS A 737 46.06 -15.26 -1.84
C LYS A 737 45.97 -15.41 -3.37
N GLY A 738 46.24 -14.37 -4.13
CA GLY A 738 46.21 -14.36 -5.60
C GLY A 738 44.88 -14.01 -6.25
N TYR A 739 43.89 -13.58 -5.47
CA TYR A 739 42.62 -13.13 -6.03
C TYR A 739 42.73 -11.72 -6.58
N ARG A 740 42.18 -11.50 -7.79
CA ARG A 740 42.03 -10.19 -8.40
C ARG A 740 40.83 -9.47 -7.76
N ILE A 741 41.09 -8.27 -7.28
CA ILE A 741 40.09 -7.31 -6.80
C ILE A 741 40.43 -5.98 -7.45
N ASP A 742 39.48 -5.40 -8.19
CA ASP A 742 39.70 -4.25 -9.05
C ASP A 742 39.04 -2.97 -8.51
N GLY A 743 38.17 -3.07 -7.53
CA GLY A 743 37.45 -1.91 -6.99
C GLY A 743 37.01 -2.05 -5.54
N LEU A 744 36.92 -0.92 -4.87
CA LEU A 744 36.33 -0.73 -3.53
C LEU A 744 35.05 0.11 -3.65
N GLY A 745 33.92 -0.42 -3.17
CA GLY A 745 32.62 0.25 -3.19
C GLY A 745 32.15 0.69 -1.79
N TRP A 746 31.53 1.87 -1.73
CA TRP A 746 30.83 2.39 -0.56
C TRP A 746 29.40 2.76 -0.94
N GLN A 747 28.40 2.24 -0.20
CA GLN A 747 26.98 2.48 -0.50
C GLN A 747 26.57 3.95 -0.29
N ALA A 748 27.09 4.63 0.70
CA ALA A 748 26.81 6.05 0.98
C ALA A 748 25.33 6.35 1.28
N HIS A 749 24.68 5.52 2.10
CA HIS A 749 23.32 5.78 2.59
C HIS A 749 23.34 6.87 3.68
N LEU A 750 23.18 8.12 3.27
CA LEU A 750 23.25 9.30 4.13
C LEU A 750 21.90 9.64 4.78
N ARG A 751 21.94 10.42 5.86
CA ARG A 751 20.72 10.84 6.57
C ARG A 751 20.90 12.17 7.31
N SER A 752 19.83 12.96 7.43
CA SER A 752 19.84 14.30 8.05
C SER A 752 20.19 14.28 9.54
N ASN A 753 19.87 13.20 10.27
CA ASN A 753 20.19 13.05 11.69
C ASN A 753 21.63 12.57 11.99
N LYS A 754 22.42 12.26 10.95
CA LYS A 754 23.86 11.95 10.99
C LYS A 754 24.54 12.56 9.76
N PRO A 755 24.83 13.85 9.75
CA PRO A 755 25.21 14.57 8.52
C PRO A 755 26.68 14.35 8.12
N LEU A 756 27.11 13.10 7.92
CA LEU A 756 28.45 12.70 7.52
C LEU A 756 29.00 13.56 6.37
N ALA A 757 28.20 13.75 5.33
CA ALA A 757 28.61 14.50 4.13
C ALA A 757 28.72 16.03 4.32
N LEU A 758 28.45 16.54 5.52
CA LEU A 758 28.55 17.93 5.91
C LEU A 758 29.60 18.13 7.04
N ASP A 759 30.25 17.05 7.49
CA ASP A 759 31.31 17.05 8.51
C ASP A 759 32.68 16.97 7.86
N LYS A 760 33.55 17.93 8.20
CA LYS A 760 34.89 18.05 7.61
C LYS A 760 35.76 16.81 7.83
N LYS A 761 35.80 16.29 9.06
CA LYS A 761 36.66 15.13 9.40
C LYS A 761 36.19 13.86 8.67
N GLN A 762 34.89 13.67 8.56
CA GLN A 762 34.32 12.54 7.82
C GLN A 762 34.66 12.61 6.33
N LEU A 763 34.58 13.80 5.72
CA LEU A 763 34.95 14.00 4.32
C LEU A 763 36.44 13.85 4.06
N GLU A 764 37.30 14.28 5.01
CA GLU A 764 38.73 14.05 4.96
C GLU A 764 39.08 12.55 5.05
N TYR A 765 38.41 11.82 5.95
CA TYR A 765 38.57 10.36 6.01
C TYR A 765 38.09 9.67 4.73
N PHE A 766 36.96 10.11 4.18
CA PHE A 766 36.44 9.63 2.89
C PHE A 766 37.46 9.86 1.76
N ALA A 767 38.08 11.04 1.68
CA ALA A 767 39.14 11.34 0.71
C ALA A 767 40.33 10.40 0.89
N SER A 768 40.80 10.15 2.12
CA SER A 768 41.91 9.23 2.41
C SER A 768 41.59 7.78 2.05
N LEU A 769 40.33 7.37 2.15
CA LEU A 769 39.90 6.02 1.73
C LEU A 769 40.00 5.87 0.21
N ILE A 770 39.63 6.90 -0.57
CA ILE A 770 39.81 6.92 -2.02
C ILE A 770 41.30 6.85 -2.39
N ASP A 771 42.15 7.67 -1.72
CA ASP A 771 43.59 7.64 -1.94
C ASP A 771 44.18 6.27 -1.67
N TRP A 772 43.79 5.62 -0.58
CA TRP A 772 44.19 4.23 -0.27
C TRP A 772 43.81 3.25 -1.36
N ALA A 773 42.57 3.34 -1.88
CA ALA A 773 42.10 2.46 -2.94
C ALA A 773 42.95 2.63 -4.22
N HIS A 774 43.14 3.86 -4.69
CA HIS A 774 43.92 4.15 -5.88
C HIS A 774 45.42 3.71 -5.73
N GLN A 775 46.04 3.92 -4.54
CA GLN A 775 47.38 3.45 -4.22
C GLN A 775 47.51 1.92 -4.31
N HIS A 776 46.40 1.19 -4.09
CA HIS A 776 46.39 -0.28 -4.19
C HIS A 776 45.84 -0.80 -5.52
N ASN A 777 45.77 0.05 -6.56
CA ASN A 777 45.23 -0.25 -7.89
C ASN A 777 43.78 -0.74 -7.83
N LEU A 778 42.93 -0.04 -7.08
CA LEU A 778 41.50 -0.26 -7.00
C LEU A 778 40.76 0.98 -7.49
N ASP A 779 39.75 0.79 -8.37
CA ASP A 779 38.75 1.80 -8.66
C ASP A 779 37.96 2.15 -7.39
N PHE A 780 37.45 3.39 -7.25
CA PHE A 780 36.61 3.75 -6.12
C PHE A 780 35.16 4.05 -6.57
N HIS A 781 34.22 3.41 -5.90
CA HIS A 781 32.82 3.47 -6.25
C HIS A 781 31.94 3.99 -5.11
N VAL A 782 31.25 5.12 -5.30
CA VAL A 782 30.06 5.46 -4.51
C VAL A 782 28.86 4.80 -5.19
N THR A 783 28.37 3.71 -4.58
CA THR A 783 27.56 2.72 -5.28
C THR A 783 26.05 2.92 -5.16
N GLU A 784 25.57 3.56 -4.07
CA GLU A 784 24.15 3.56 -3.69
C GLU A 784 23.73 4.88 -3.02
N ILE A 785 24.36 6.00 -3.35
CA ILE A 785 24.12 7.23 -2.60
C ILE A 785 22.65 7.65 -2.59
N ASP A 786 22.15 7.83 -1.40
CA ASP A 786 20.90 8.53 -1.11
C ASP A 786 21.02 9.37 0.16
N TYR A 787 20.16 10.37 0.33
CA TYR A 787 20.15 11.20 1.53
C TYR A 787 18.75 11.29 2.11
N LYS A 788 18.52 10.56 3.19
CA LYS A 788 17.23 10.54 3.89
C LYS A 788 17.03 11.81 4.68
N ILE A 789 16.03 12.61 4.30
CA ILE A 789 15.51 13.67 5.17
C ILE A 789 14.62 13.00 6.20
N TRP A 790 15.13 12.90 7.45
CA TRP A 790 14.46 12.18 8.54
C TRP A 790 13.35 13.00 9.19
N ASP A 791 13.41 14.33 9.05
CA ASP A 791 12.37 15.22 9.55
C ASP A 791 11.12 15.23 8.67
N SER A 792 9.97 15.17 9.31
CA SER A 792 8.66 15.32 8.66
C SER A 792 8.44 16.73 8.04
N VAL A 793 9.25 17.70 8.43
CA VAL A 793 9.22 19.06 7.90
C VAL A 793 10.20 19.17 6.73
N ARG A 794 9.67 19.22 5.53
CA ARG A 794 10.37 19.48 4.27
C ARG A 794 10.78 20.95 4.16
N SER A 795 11.59 21.42 5.09
CA SER A 795 12.05 22.81 5.09
C SER A 795 12.98 23.05 3.88
N GLN A 796 13.01 24.27 3.39
CA GLN A 796 13.98 24.68 2.36
C GLN A 796 15.41 24.44 2.82
N THR A 797 15.66 24.54 4.12
CA THR A 797 16.95 24.24 4.77
C THR A 797 17.30 22.74 4.62
N ALA A 798 16.39 21.82 4.92
CA ALA A 798 16.63 20.38 4.79
C ALA A 798 16.87 19.95 3.33
N LEU A 799 16.16 20.55 2.36
CA LEU A 799 16.38 20.31 0.94
C LEU A 799 17.72 20.88 0.46
N LYS A 800 18.13 22.04 1.01
CA LYS A 800 19.44 22.61 0.73
C LYS A 800 20.55 21.72 1.30
N GLU A 801 20.46 21.28 2.55
CA GLU A 801 21.41 20.37 3.19
C GLU A 801 21.53 19.04 2.42
N GLN A 802 20.42 18.51 1.91
CA GLN A 802 20.44 17.36 1.02
C GLN A 802 21.28 17.66 -0.24
N GLY A 803 21.08 18.81 -0.87
CA GLY A 803 21.84 19.24 -2.03
C GLY A 803 23.33 19.37 -1.74
N ASP A 804 23.66 20.03 -0.63
CA ASP A 804 25.05 20.24 -0.18
C ASP A 804 25.75 18.89 0.09
N ALA A 805 25.05 17.93 0.70
CA ALA A 805 25.58 16.59 0.98
C ALA A 805 25.88 15.82 -0.31
N TYR A 806 24.95 15.78 -1.28
CA TYR A 806 25.17 15.16 -2.58
C TYR A 806 26.36 15.80 -3.32
N ALA A 807 26.42 17.14 -3.33
CA ALA A 807 27.49 17.87 -3.99
C ALA A 807 28.86 17.66 -3.34
N ASN A 808 28.96 17.63 -2.01
CA ASN A 808 30.22 17.42 -1.29
C ASN A 808 30.83 16.04 -1.57
N ILE A 809 30.02 14.97 -1.53
CA ILE A 809 30.51 13.62 -1.87
C ILE A 809 31.00 13.58 -3.33
N LEU A 810 30.27 14.18 -4.27
CA LEU A 810 30.67 14.23 -5.67
C LEU A 810 31.97 15.06 -5.87
N LYS A 811 32.11 16.21 -5.20
CA LYS A 811 33.34 17.05 -5.27
C LYS A 811 34.56 16.30 -4.77
N VAL A 812 34.45 15.60 -3.63
CA VAL A 812 35.55 14.78 -3.11
C VAL A 812 35.97 13.70 -4.11
N LEU A 813 35.01 12.98 -4.70
CA LEU A 813 35.29 12.00 -5.76
C LEU A 813 35.99 12.64 -6.96
N LEU A 814 35.44 13.74 -7.48
CA LEU A 814 36.00 14.43 -8.66
C LEU A 814 37.39 14.98 -8.42
N SER A 815 37.74 15.39 -7.17
CA SER A 815 39.11 15.82 -6.82
C SER A 815 40.15 14.69 -6.95
N LYS A 816 39.74 13.41 -6.93
CA LYS A 816 40.57 12.22 -6.99
C LYS A 816 40.59 11.54 -8.37
N ARG A 817 39.85 12.04 -9.35
CA ARG A 817 39.66 11.45 -10.70
C ARG A 817 40.94 11.20 -11.49
N ASN A 818 41.99 12.01 -11.25
CA ASN A 818 43.26 11.87 -11.94
C ASN A 818 44.16 10.74 -11.38
N GLN A 819 43.78 10.11 -10.27
CA GLN A 819 44.50 9.03 -9.61
C GLN A 819 43.97 7.66 -9.94
N GLY A 820 42.71 7.56 -10.38
CA GLY A 820 42.02 6.31 -10.76
C GLY A 820 40.58 6.55 -11.15
N VAL A 821 39.88 5.48 -11.50
CA VAL A 821 38.45 5.53 -11.86
C VAL A 821 37.59 5.84 -10.62
N VAL A 822 36.65 6.76 -10.78
CA VAL A 822 35.65 7.08 -9.75
C VAL A 822 34.24 6.96 -10.31
N THR A 823 33.34 6.34 -9.54
CA THR A 823 31.93 6.25 -9.92
C THR A 823 31.01 6.83 -8.84
N TYR A 824 29.93 7.44 -9.26
CA TYR A 824 28.91 8.04 -8.40
C TYR A 824 27.54 7.58 -8.88
N ASN A 825 26.87 6.74 -8.12
CA ASN A 825 25.57 6.19 -8.50
C ASN A 825 24.53 6.45 -7.43
N THR A 826 23.47 7.19 -7.78
CA THR A 826 22.35 7.43 -6.85
C THR A 826 21.48 6.16 -6.76
N TRP A 827 21.04 5.79 -5.52
CA TRP A 827 20.23 4.59 -5.30
C TRP A 827 18.76 4.75 -5.75
N GLY A 828 18.54 5.64 -6.70
CA GLY A 828 17.30 6.02 -7.37
C GLY A 828 17.34 7.45 -7.83
N MET A 829 16.36 7.86 -8.62
CA MET A 829 16.29 9.21 -9.19
C MET A 829 15.14 10.04 -8.63
N VAL A 830 13.98 9.41 -8.45
CA VAL A 830 12.69 10.07 -8.24
C VAL A 830 12.11 9.63 -6.91
N ASP A 831 11.72 10.60 -6.09
CA ASP A 831 11.04 10.35 -4.82
C ASP A 831 9.71 9.61 -5.03
N GLY A 832 9.30 8.78 -4.07
CA GLY A 832 8.01 8.08 -4.10
C GLY A 832 7.92 6.85 -5.01
N LEU A 833 8.98 6.50 -5.76
CA LEU A 833 8.98 5.38 -6.70
C LEU A 833 9.62 4.09 -6.16
N LYS A 834 10.19 4.12 -4.97
CA LYS A 834 10.81 2.98 -4.30
C LYS A 834 10.16 2.69 -2.96
N GLY A 835 9.68 1.46 -2.80
CA GLY A 835 9.27 0.75 -1.58
C GLY A 835 9.40 1.48 -0.22
N LYS A 836 9.73 0.81 0.84
CA LYS A 836 9.69 1.21 2.27
C LYS A 836 10.10 2.66 2.68
N HIS A 837 10.53 3.51 1.75
CA HIS A 837 11.13 4.82 2.07
C HIS A 837 10.72 5.96 1.14
N HIS A 838 9.63 5.84 0.40
CA HIS A 838 9.17 6.86 -0.53
C HIS A 838 8.82 8.21 0.13
N ASP A 839 8.56 8.22 1.44
CA ASP A 839 8.23 9.45 2.18
C ASP A 839 9.46 10.21 2.69
N MET A 840 10.68 9.67 2.51
CA MET A 840 11.91 10.22 3.07
C MET A 840 12.64 11.21 2.14
N TYR A 841 12.08 11.65 1.05
CA TYR A 841 12.65 12.65 0.11
C TYR A 841 14.14 12.41 -0.18
N ARG A 842 14.46 11.21 -0.68
CA ARG A 842 15.84 10.74 -0.78
C ARG A 842 16.61 11.23 -1.99
N PHE A 843 15.92 11.49 -3.12
CA PHE A 843 16.52 11.54 -4.44
C PHE A 843 16.55 12.95 -5.03
N ILE A 844 17.07 13.06 -6.26
CA ILE A 844 17.38 14.30 -6.93
C ILE A 844 16.20 14.90 -7.72
N PHE A 845 15.16 14.09 -7.99
CA PHE A 845 13.89 14.54 -8.55
C PHE A 845 12.74 14.25 -7.56
N ASP A 846 11.71 15.09 -7.57
CA ASP A 846 10.50 14.87 -6.81
C ASP A 846 9.59 13.81 -7.46
N SER A 847 8.47 13.45 -6.82
CA SER A 847 7.50 12.46 -7.32
C SER A 847 6.82 12.88 -8.65
N ASN A 848 6.91 14.15 -9.02
CA ASN A 848 6.39 14.69 -10.29
C ASN A 848 7.48 14.77 -11.36
N HIS A 849 8.68 14.24 -11.11
CA HIS A 849 9.86 14.31 -11.99
C HIS A 849 10.46 15.71 -12.13
N ASN A 850 10.15 16.65 -11.23
CA ASN A 850 10.79 17.96 -11.23
C ASN A 850 12.14 17.88 -10.50
N PRO A 851 13.18 18.58 -10.99
CA PRO A 851 14.48 18.61 -10.35
C PRO A 851 14.42 19.32 -8.99
N LYS A 852 15.01 18.71 -7.97
CA LYS A 852 15.14 19.23 -6.61
C LYS A 852 16.43 20.06 -6.47
N PRO A 853 16.62 20.80 -5.35
CA PRO A 853 17.89 21.48 -5.05
C PRO A 853 19.13 20.58 -5.18
N ALA A 854 18.99 19.29 -4.80
CA ALA A 854 20.05 18.29 -4.93
C ALA A 854 20.51 18.06 -6.40
N TYR A 855 19.60 18.08 -7.36
CA TYR A 855 19.93 17.99 -8.79
C TYR A 855 20.79 19.17 -9.26
N PHE A 856 20.41 20.39 -8.88
CA PHE A 856 21.16 21.60 -9.24
C PHE A 856 22.53 21.68 -8.55
N ALA A 857 22.61 21.21 -7.30
CA ALA A 857 23.86 21.14 -6.55
C ALA A 857 24.86 20.15 -7.18
N LEU A 858 24.39 18.99 -7.67
CA LEU A 858 25.21 18.04 -8.44
C LEU A 858 25.73 18.65 -9.74
N ARG A 859 24.87 19.34 -10.50
CA ARG A 859 25.27 20.04 -11.73
C ARG A 859 26.33 21.09 -11.47
N GLU A 860 26.19 21.87 -10.39
CA GLU A 860 27.18 22.87 -9.99
C GLU A 860 28.50 22.22 -9.57
N ALA A 861 28.46 21.08 -8.85
CA ALA A 861 29.66 20.33 -8.48
C ALA A 861 30.44 19.81 -9.69
N ILE A 862 29.78 19.44 -10.79
CA ILE A 862 30.41 19.02 -12.05
C ILE A 862 31.05 20.24 -12.75
N ILE A 863 30.36 21.37 -12.81
CA ILE A 863 30.87 22.61 -13.49
C ILE A 863 32.01 23.24 -12.73
N LYS A 864 31.98 23.16 -11.38
CA LYS A 864 32.94 23.82 -10.48
C LYS A 864 33.44 22.83 -9.41
N PRO A 865 34.20 21.79 -9.76
CA PRO A 865 34.62 20.75 -8.83
C PRO A 865 35.53 21.29 -7.70
N ASP A 866 36.27 22.34 -7.97
CA ASP A 866 37.25 22.91 -7.03
C ASP A 866 36.62 23.93 -6.03
N ASN A 867 35.33 24.19 -6.13
CA ASN A 867 34.62 25.00 -5.15
C ASN A 867 34.72 24.39 -3.74
N LYS A 868 34.86 25.25 -2.73
CA LYS A 868 34.94 24.84 -1.30
C LYS A 868 33.77 23.92 -0.95
N LEU A 869 34.03 22.93 -0.09
CA LEU A 869 33.00 22.08 0.51
C LEU A 869 32.09 22.94 1.39
N ILE A 870 30.82 22.63 1.41
CA ILE A 870 29.80 23.27 2.23
C ILE A 870 29.67 22.46 3.50
N LEU A 871 30.14 22.96 4.61
CA LEU A 871 30.21 22.26 5.89
C LEU A 871 29.17 22.83 6.88
N LYS A 872 28.76 21.97 7.81
CA LYS A 872 27.90 22.35 8.94
C LYS A 872 28.75 22.74 10.14
#